data_9823d7e060e0c247bd19ae1a653636e4
#
_entry.id   9823d7e060e0c247bd19ae1a653636e4
#
_cell.length_a   1.000
_cell.length_b   1.000
_cell.length_c   1.000
_cell.angle_alpha   90.00
_cell.angle_beta   90.00
_cell.angle_gamma   90.00
#
_symmetry.space_group_name_H-M   'P 1'
#
loop_
_entity.id
_entity.type
_entity.pdbx_description
1 polymer ?
#
loop_
_entity_poly.entity_id
_entity_poly.type
_entity_poly.pdbx_seq_one_letter_code
_entity_poly.pdbx_strand_id
1 'polypeptide(L)'
;MQLKKITLEGFKKFSNKVHLDFSEAKELNTISGKNGSGKTTIADAMLLLQQSVFLKLLQQEYPDNEFTKNASLHFIEKIKAYTNKDKANIQILFHDNEDPIEINLDILIECEDVKWEVTFIQGEKKLLDYWKLDNPNNIIMFIESNKHYNESDMNFSDLSIETSYVLPVNKETWITLNMIFFPSDTFNLLYKNLIKDWAYERLIPTKGKVDLYYKISEELTTKLFENIRFDNVSANNFKKDEVVKLVSNQNTGGKRYDLRQLSSGEKTIFYSLMYINLVDRISVMIMDEPENHLHEDLIYKFLNLFKSLCDSEKTYAEVLKDLGVKPNIIEKYYKFKGSSNSKIEQVFLFTHSKPLIYSNFDEGSNYIIDTDLKIIRYEECEKKLRELGVSALYNRVLFVEGKTEEELFRKFITKNIKIEKMESCNKLVQVYRGIKEVGSYIRDFKFLFLLDADEANEEKVKDILEENRDDFILLDRHEIENYLIDIDIWLEASLRLADDETKNVINYEYIESQLKESALSQMQLFKKQYISGKLNNSLASLIKSNHRYVELEEEKYMQYIDQLIKRENIDKFIEQSKKVYNDCMSNFSDERVERDWISICPGKQVVNMALGKIAPKLGVTNRRLLDEIKSISYKKTSSPLYELMKIIDQRLK
;
A
#
# COMPACT_ATOMS: atom_id res chain seq x y z
N MET A 1 -13.91 -19.43 13.54
CA MET A 1 -14.06 -19.95 12.14
C MET A 1 -13.33 -19.01 11.21
N GLN A 2 -12.20 -19.45 10.64
CA GLN A 2 -11.30 -18.64 9.80
C GLN A 2 -11.42 -19.01 8.33
N LEU A 3 -11.48 -18.01 7.45
CA LEU A 3 -11.46 -18.20 6.00
C LEU A 3 -10.11 -18.75 5.54
N LYS A 4 -10.12 -19.83 4.74
CA LYS A 4 -8.91 -20.44 4.17
C LYS A 4 -8.87 -20.45 2.66
N LYS A 5 -10.02 -20.62 1.99
CA LYS A 5 -10.06 -20.70 0.54
C LYS A 5 -11.43 -20.28 -0.01
N ILE A 6 -11.42 -19.60 -1.14
CA ILE A 6 -12.63 -19.33 -1.94
C ILE A 6 -12.39 -19.83 -3.35
N THR A 7 -13.35 -20.54 -3.90
CA THR A 7 -13.37 -20.92 -5.32
C THR A 7 -14.59 -20.28 -5.97
N LEU A 8 -14.39 -19.58 -7.07
CA LEU A 8 -15.43 -18.88 -7.81
C LEU A 8 -15.42 -19.30 -9.29
N GLU A 9 -16.60 -19.48 -9.86
CA GLU A 9 -16.79 -19.75 -11.29
C GLU A 9 -18.11 -19.15 -11.76
N GLY A 10 -18.12 -18.46 -12.91
CA GLY A 10 -19.33 -17.87 -13.49
C GLY A 10 -19.93 -16.71 -12.69
N PHE A 11 -19.22 -16.14 -11.74
CA PHE A 11 -19.70 -15.14 -10.80
C PHE A 11 -19.05 -13.76 -11.00
N LYS A 12 -19.84 -12.74 -11.33
CA LYS A 12 -19.38 -11.37 -11.63
C LYS A 12 -18.13 -11.40 -12.54
N LYS A 13 -16.98 -10.91 -12.09
CA LYS A 13 -15.74 -10.89 -12.86
C LYS A 13 -15.07 -12.25 -13.02
N PHE A 14 -15.38 -13.21 -12.19
CA PHE A 14 -14.78 -14.53 -12.20
C PHE A 14 -15.54 -15.46 -13.17
N SER A 15 -15.40 -15.22 -14.48
CA SER A 15 -16.06 -16.05 -15.53
C SER A 15 -15.53 -17.45 -15.61
N ASN A 16 -14.25 -17.64 -15.35
CA ASN A 16 -13.58 -18.95 -15.28
C ASN A 16 -13.36 -19.34 -13.83
N LYS A 17 -13.11 -20.62 -13.60
CA LYS A 17 -12.83 -21.15 -12.27
C LYS A 17 -11.52 -20.56 -11.72
N VAL A 18 -11.61 -19.87 -10.60
CA VAL A 18 -10.49 -19.24 -9.90
C VAL A 18 -10.45 -19.72 -8.45
N HIS A 19 -9.25 -20.00 -7.96
CA HIS A 19 -9.00 -20.35 -6.57
C HIS A 19 -8.26 -19.22 -5.88
N LEU A 20 -8.85 -18.69 -4.81
CA LEU A 20 -8.28 -17.65 -3.98
C LEU A 20 -7.85 -18.29 -2.66
N ASP A 21 -6.54 -18.32 -2.41
CA ASP A 21 -5.94 -18.98 -1.26
C ASP A 21 -5.65 -17.98 -0.14
N PHE A 22 -6.26 -18.21 1.01
CA PHE A 22 -6.09 -17.46 2.26
C PHE A 22 -5.60 -18.35 3.41
N SER A 23 -4.97 -19.50 3.09
CA SER A 23 -4.49 -20.46 4.11
C SER A 23 -3.56 -19.83 5.13
N GLU A 24 -2.76 -18.85 4.70
CA GLU A 24 -1.83 -18.11 5.55
C GLU A 24 -2.41 -16.77 6.06
N ALA A 25 -3.71 -16.53 5.89
CA ALA A 25 -4.35 -15.33 6.41
C ALA A 25 -4.28 -15.32 7.94
N LYS A 26 -3.86 -14.18 8.47
CA LYS A 26 -3.79 -13.89 9.90
C LYS A 26 -5.10 -13.26 10.39
N GLU A 27 -5.07 -12.68 11.58
CA GLU A 27 -6.21 -12.00 12.18
C GLU A 27 -6.60 -10.73 11.42
N LEU A 28 -5.60 -9.92 11.01
CA LEU A 28 -5.81 -8.70 10.22
C LEU A 28 -5.17 -8.85 8.84
N ASN A 29 -5.98 -8.68 7.80
CA ASN A 29 -5.56 -8.86 6.41
C ASN A 29 -5.93 -7.66 5.56
N THR A 30 -5.11 -7.33 4.58
CA THR A 30 -5.47 -6.36 3.54
C THR A 30 -5.59 -7.06 2.19
N ILE A 31 -6.54 -6.63 1.37
CA ILE A 31 -6.64 -7.04 -0.04
C ILE A 31 -6.60 -5.78 -0.89
N SER A 32 -5.53 -5.63 -1.66
CA SER A 32 -5.33 -4.51 -2.59
C SER A 32 -5.48 -4.97 -4.04
N GLY A 33 -5.60 -4.03 -4.95
CA GLY A 33 -5.73 -4.31 -6.39
C GLY A 33 -6.36 -3.14 -7.13
N LYS A 34 -6.20 -3.05 -8.44
CA LYS A 34 -6.78 -1.99 -9.26
C LYS A 34 -8.29 -1.87 -9.07
N ASN A 35 -8.86 -0.67 -9.34
CA ASN A 35 -10.31 -0.51 -9.34
C ASN A 35 -10.93 -1.51 -10.31
N GLY A 36 -11.93 -2.24 -9.83
CA GLY A 36 -12.53 -3.31 -10.60
C GLY A 36 -11.73 -4.61 -10.66
N SER A 37 -10.69 -4.84 -9.84
CA SER A 37 -9.97 -6.11 -9.78
C SER A 37 -10.78 -7.28 -9.20
N GLY A 38 -11.97 -7.04 -8.66
CA GLY A 38 -12.81 -8.09 -8.10
C GLY A 38 -12.82 -8.16 -6.57
N LYS A 39 -12.23 -7.18 -5.86
CA LYS A 39 -12.26 -7.14 -4.38
C LYS A 39 -13.68 -7.26 -3.82
N THR A 40 -14.57 -6.36 -4.22
CA THR A 40 -15.98 -6.38 -3.78
C THR A 40 -16.69 -7.65 -4.22
N THR A 41 -16.30 -8.26 -5.35
CA THR A 41 -16.85 -9.55 -5.80
C THR A 41 -16.57 -10.68 -4.80
N ILE A 42 -15.44 -10.67 -4.12
CA ILE A 42 -15.11 -11.64 -3.06
C ILE A 42 -16.08 -11.49 -1.89
N ALA A 43 -16.32 -10.25 -1.44
CA ALA A 43 -17.30 -9.98 -0.38
C ALA A 43 -18.71 -10.44 -0.77
N ASP A 44 -19.15 -10.07 -1.98
CA ASP A 44 -20.46 -10.47 -2.50
C ASP A 44 -20.66 -11.98 -2.53
N ALA A 45 -19.63 -12.73 -2.94
CA ALA A 45 -19.68 -14.19 -2.96
C ALA A 45 -19.83 -14.79 -1.55
N MET A 46 -19.07 -14.27 -0.58
CA MET A 46 -19.15 -14.72 0.81
C MET A 46 -20.52 -14.41 1.43
N LEU A 47 -21.04 -13.20 1.18
CA LEU A 47 -22.36 -12.80 1.68
C LEU A 47 -23.48 -13.60 1.02
N LEU A 48 -23.41 -13.83 -0.29
CA LEU A 48 -24.42 -14.59 -1.01
C LEU A 48 -24.48 -16.03 -0.50
N LEU A 49 -23.32 -16.65 -0.23
CA LEU A 49 -23.28 -17.99 0.36
C LEU A 49 -23.87 -17.98 1.77
N GLN A 50 -23.54 -17.01 2.61
CA GLN A 50 -24.17 -16.87 3.94
C GLN A 50 -25.68 -16.68 3.83
N GLN A 51 -26.15 -15.79 2.94
CA GLN A 51 -27.56 -15.57 2.67
C GLN A 51 -28.28 -16.84 2.24
N SER A 52 -27.64 -17.66 1.39
CA SER A 52 -28.24 -18.91 0.92
C SER A 52 -28.50 -19.91 2.05
N VAL A 53 -27.57 -20.03 3.02
CA VAL A 53 -27.76 -20.91 4.18
C VAL A 53 -28.87 -20.38 5.08
N PHE A 54 -28.89 -19.10 5.45
CA PHE A 54 -29.95 -18.51 6.27
C PHE A 54 -31.31 -18.56 5.57
N LEU A 55 -31.34 -18.35 4.25
CA LEU A 55 -32.59 -18.42 3.50
C LEU A 55 -33.17 -19.84 3.50
N LYS A 56 -32.31 -20.87 3.36
CA LYS A 56 -32.75 -22.28 3.47
C LYS A 56 -33.38 -22.57 4.84
N LEU A 57 -32.78 -22.06 5.93
CA LEU A 57 -33.31 -22.20 7.27
C LEU A 57 -34.63 -21.44 7.45
N LEU A 58 -34.72 -20.21 6.96
CA LEU A 58 -35.93 -19.40 7.00
C LEU A 58 -37.09 -20.05 6.24
N GLN A 59 -36.82 -20.63 5.05
CA GLN A 59 -37.83 -21.36 4.26
C GLN A 59 -38.30 -22.64 4.94
N GLN A 60 -37.42 -23.28 5.72
CA GLN A 60 -37.82 -24.46 6.49
C GLN A 60 -38.66 -24.12 7.73
N GLU A 61 -38.29 -23.09 8.50
CA GLU A 61 -38.96 -22.75 9.76
C GLU A 61 -40.11 -21.76 9.58
N TYR A 62 -39.99 -20.81 8.64
CA TYR A 62 -40.97 -19.73 8.44
C TYR A 62 -41.30 -19.51 6.95
N PRO A 63 -41.81 -20.52 6.20
CA PRO A 63 -41.99 -20.44 4.74
C PRO A 63 -42.96 -19.36 4.30
N ASP A 64 -44.04 -19.14 5.06
CA ASP A 64 -45.11 -18.19 4.73
C ASP A 64 -44.86 -16.77 5.25
N ASN A 65 -43.82 -16.55 6.00
CA ASN A 65 -43.51 -15.27 6.61
C ASN A 65 -43.14 -14.22 5.57
N GLU A 66 -43.59 -12.98 5.74
CA GLU A 66 -43.33 -11.86 4.83
C GLU A 66 -41.84 -11.56 4.71
N PHE A 67 -41.08 -11.61 5.81
CA PHE A 67 -39.63 -11.44 5.79
C PHE A 67 -38.94 -12.50 4.92
N THR A 68 -39.33 -13.76 5.05
CA THR A 68 -38.80 -14.88 4.27
C THR A 68 -39.06 -14.69 2.76
N LYS A 69 -40.27 -14.23 2.40
CA LYS A 69 -40.65 -13.95 1.02
C LYS A 69 -39.83 -12.80 0.45
N ASN A 70 -39.68 -11.72 1.19
CA ASN A 70 -38.88 -10.55 0.78
C ASN A 70 -37.38 -10.90 0.67
N ALA A 71 -36.83 -11.64 1.62
CA ALA A 71 -35.45 -12.14 1.58
C ALA A 71 -35.22 -13.06 0.37
N SER A 72 -36.17 -13.92 0.03
CA SER A 72 -36.12 -14.80 -1.14
C SER A 72 -36.09 -14.00 -2.45
N LEU A 73 -36.96 -13.00 -2.59
CA LEU A 73 -37.00 -12.15 -3.77
C LEU A 73 -35.66 -11.40 -3.95
N HIS A 74 -35.18 -10.76 -2.90
CA HIS A 74 -33.92 -10.02 -2.93
C HIS A 74 -32.72 -10.92 -3.24
N PHE A 75 -32.69 -12.14 -2.70
CA PHE A 75 -31.65 -13.13 -2.98
C PHE A 75 -31.65 -13.56 -4.46
N ILE A 76 -32.85 -13.82 -5.04
CA ILE A 76 -32.99 -14.18 -6.46
C ILE A 76 -32.55 -13.02 -7.36
N GLU A 77 -32.91 -11.78 -7.05
CA GLU A 77 -32.45 -10.59 -7.79
C GLU A 77 -30.93 -10.46 -7.79
N LYS A 78 -30.30 -10.67 -6.63
CA LYS A 78 -28.83 -10.69 -6.53
C LYS A 78 -28.20 -11.80 -7.37
N ILE A 79 -28.73 -13.00 -7.34
CA ILE A 79 -28.25 -14.11 -8.16
C ILE A 79 -28.30 -13.73 -9.64
N LYS A 80 -29.44 -13.22 -10.13
CA LYS A 80 -29.60 -12.78 -11.53
C LYS A 80 -28.57 -11.69 -11.90
N ALA A 81 -28.33 -10.74 -11.02
CA ALA A 81 -27.37 -9.66 -11.25
C ALA A 81 -25.91 -10.09 -11.22
N TYR A 82 -25.58 -11.15 -10.48
CA TYR A 82 -24.19 -11.54 -10.20
C TYR A 82 -23.71 -12.73 -11.02
N THR A 83 -24.61 -13.52 -11.63
CA THR A 83 -24.28 -14.67 -12.47
C THR A 83 -24.00 -14.23 -13.90
N ASN A 84 -22.80 -14.50 -14.41
CA ASN A 84 -22.35 -14.07 -15.76
C ASN A 84 -22.88 -14.93 -16.89
N LYS A 85 -23.18 -16.17 -16.60
CA LYS A 85 -23.65 -17.20 -17.51
C LYS A 85 -24.81 -17.91 -16.87
N ASP A 86 -25.35 -18.92 -17.54
CA ASP A 86 -26.44 -19.72 -17.00
C ASP A 86 -26.07 -20.49 -15.73
N LYS A 87 -24.80 -20.53 -15.38
CA LYS A 87 -24.28 -21.25 -14.21
C LYS A 87 -23.25 -20.43 -13.45
N ALA A 88 -23.33 -20.50 -12.11
CA ALA A 88 -22.26 -20.03 -11.24
C ALA A 88 -22.05 -21.01 -10.08
N ASN A 89 -20.82 -21.04 -9.58
CA ASN A 89 -20.44 -21.83 -8.42
C ASN A 89 -19.61 -20.99 -7.45
N ILE A 90 -19.97 -21.07 -6.17
CA ILE A 90 -19.26 -20.44 -5.06
C ILE A 90 -18.95 -21.51 -4.02
N GLN A 91 -17.69 -21.78 -3.78
CA GLN A 91 -17.25 -22.74 -2.77
C GLN A 91 -16.32 -22.03 -1.76
N ILE A 92 -16.59 -22.19 -0.47
CA ILE A 92 -15.80 -21.56 0.60
C ILE A 92 -15.39 -22.60 1.61
N LEU A 93 -14.09 -22.56 1.96
CA LEU A 93 -13.50 -23.38 3.02
C LEU A 93 -13.13 -22.49 4.20
N PHE A 94 -13.68 -22.81 5.36
CA PHE A 94 -13.28 -22.26 6.65
C PHE A 94 -12.58 -23.34 7.48
N HIS A 95 -11.76 -22.92 8.44
CA HIS A 95 -11.28 -23.76 9.52
C HIS A 95 -11.77 -23.20 10.85
N ASP A 96 -12.31 -24.08 11.68
CA ASP A 96 -12.63 -23.77 13.06
C ASP A 96 -11.71 -24.57 13.98
N ASN A 97 -10.66 -23.95 14.45
CA ASN A 97 -9.43 -24.57 14.90
C ASN A 97 -8.81 -25.43 13.77
N GLU A 98 -8.79 -26.76 13.93
CA GLU A 98 -8.29 -27.68 12.89
C GLU A 98 -9.41 -28.32 12.05
N ASP A 99 -10.68 -28.13 12.44
CA ASP A 99 -11.82 -28.76 11.77
C ASP A 99 -12.21 -27.96 10.50
N PRO A 100 -12.22 -28.57 9.33
CA PRO A 100 -12.65 -27.91 8.11
C PRO A 100 -14.17 -27.80 8.05
N ILE A 101 -14.66 -26.65 7.57
CA ILE A 101 -16.06 -26.39 7.24
C ILE A 101 -16.09 -25.93 5.79
N GLU A 102 -16.65 -26.75 4.91
CA GLU A 102 -16.65 -26.48 3.47
C GLU A 102 -18.07 -26.47 2.94
N ILE A 103 -18.42 -25.37 2.27
CA ILE A 103 -19.77 -25.11 1.78
C ILE A 103 -19.69 -24.77 0.29
N ASN A 104 -20.65 -25.29 -0.46
CA ASN A 104 -20.79 -25.03 -1.88
C ASN A 104 -22.18 -24.47 -2.19
N LEU A 105 -22.27 -23.43 -3.00
CA LEU A 105 -23.48 -22.88 -3.58
C LEU A 105 -23.42 -23.03 -5.10
N ASP A 106 -24.29 -23.88 -5.63
CA ASP A 106 -24.52 -24.03 -7.06
C ASP A 106 -25.71 -23.19 -7.51
N ILE A 107 -25.54 -22.47 -8.60
CA ILE A 107 -26.54 -21.60 -9.20
C ILE A 107 -26.74 -22.00 -10.66
N LEU A 108 -28.01 -22.15 -11.06
CA LEU A 108 -28.40 -22.43 -12.44
C LEU A 108 -29.55 -21.48 -12.83
N ILE A 109 -29.41 -20.79 -13.95
CA ILE A 109 -30.45 -19.91 -14.51
C ILE A 109 -30.96 -20.55 -15.81
N GLU A 110 -32.22 -20.92 -15.85
CA GLU A 110 -32.88 -21.52 -17.02
C GLU A 110 -34.12 -20.69 -17.39
N CYS A 111 -34.13 -20.06 -18.55
CA CYS A 111 -35.27 -19.30 -19.07
C CYS A 111 -35.93 -18.35 -18.02
N GLU A 112 -35.12 -17.57 -17.29
CA GLU A 112 -35.49 -16.66 -16.20
C GLU A 112 -35.74 -17.31 -14.83
N ASP A 113 -35.94 -18.63 -14.76
CA ASP A 113 -36.04 -19.34 -13.49
C ASP A 113 -34.64 -19.51 -12.87
N VAL A 114 -34.55 -19.22 -11.56
CA VAL A 114 -33.31 -19.38 -10.80
C VAL A 114 -33.44 -20.61 -9.92
N LYS A 115 -32.59 -21.57 -10.15
CA LYS A 115 -32.39 -22.73 -9.27
C LYS A 115 -31.09 -22.55 -8.52
N TRP A 116 -31.11 -22.79 -7.23
CA TRP A 116 -29.93 -22.74 -6.40
C TRP A 116 -29.96 -23.86 -5.36
N GLU A 117 -28.77 -24.35 -5.03
CA GLU A 117 -28.61 -25.41 -4.05
C GLU A 117 -27.38 -25.17 -3.19
N VAL A 118 -27.55 -25.29 -1.88
CA VAL A 118 -26.47 -25.26 -0.90
C VAL A 118 -26.16 -26.67 -0.47
N THR A 119 -24.90 -27.06 -0.65
CA THR A 119 -24.39 -28.38 -0.23
C THR A 119 -23.26 -28.18 0.78
N PHE A 120 -23.28 -28.96 1.85
CA PHE A 120 -22.21 -28.99 2.83
C PHE A 120 -21.28 -30.16 2.50
N ILE A 121 -20.05 -29.85 2.11
CA ILE A 121 -19.05 -30.86 1.80
C ILE A 121 -18.47 -31.41 3.10
N GLN A 122 -18.21 -30.51 4.07
CA GLN A 122 -17.71 -30.87 5.40
C GLN A 122 -18.26 -29.89 6.45
N GLY A 123 -18.37 -30.34 7.70
CA GLY A 123 -18.63 -29.49 8.87
C GLY A 123 -20.06 -28.95 9.00
N GLU A 124 -21.08 -29.53 8.30
CA GLU A 124 -22.46 -29.05 8.31
C GLU A 124 -23.00 -28.79 9.71
N LYS A 125 -22.94 -29.78 10.60
CA LYS A 125 -23.50 -29.67 11.96
C LYS A 125 -22.90 -28.49 12.72
N LYS A 126 -21.56 -28.30 12.61
CA LYS A 126 -20.84 -27.24 13.30
C LYS A 126 -21.23 -25.87 12.76
N LEU A 127 -21.38 -25.72 11.42
CA LEU A 127 -21.82 -24.48 10.84
C LEU A 127 -23.25 -24.13 11.23
N LEU A 128 -24.17 -25.09 11.19
CA LEU A 128 -25.58 -24.88 11.55
C LEU A 128 -25.76 -24.59 13.05
N ASP A 129 -24.84 -25.06 13.91
CA ASP A 129 -24.79 -24.62 15.31
C ASP A 129 -24.42 -23.15 15.48
N TYR A 130 -23.60 -22.60 14.55
CA TYR A 130 -23.27 -21.18 14.53
C TYR A 130 -24.34 -20.34 13.83
N TRP A 131 -24.79 -20.75 12.65
CA TRP A 131 -25.74 -20.01 11.81
C TRP A 131 -27.20 -20.41 12.03
N LYS A 132 -27.60 -20.57 13.28
CA LYS A 132 -29.00 -20.87 13.63
C LYS A 132 -29.84 -19.61 13.77
N LEU A 133 -31.15 -19.74 13.55
CA LEU A 133 -32.09 -18.61 13.53
C LEU A 133 -32.37 -18.00 14.90
N ASP A 134 -32.19 -18.73 15.99
CA ASP A 134 -32.49 -18.23 17.35
C ASP A 134 -31.34 -17.40 17.93
N ASN A 135 -30.08 -17.65 17.53
CA ASN A 135 -28.90 -16.88 17.94
C ASN A 135 -27.76 -17.00 16.92
N PRO A 136 -27.80 -16.24 15.80
CA PRO A 136 -26.76 -16.24 14.79
C PRO A 136 -25.42 -15.81 15.38
N ASN A 137 -24.39 -16.62 15.17
CA ASN A 137 -23.06 -16.41 15.70
C ASN A 137 -21.99 -16.76 14.65
N ASN A 138 -20.75 -16.32 14.82
CA ASN A 138 -19.67 -16.53 13.86
C ASN A 138 -20.06 -16.14 12.42
N ILE A 139 -20.77 -15.03 12.27
CA ILE A 139 -21.27 -14.55 10.98
C ILE A 139 -20.18 -13.85 10.17
N ILE A 140 -20.45 -13.71 8.87
CA ILE A 140 -19.67 -12.87 7.96
C ILE A 140 -20.30 -11.48 7.95
N MET A 141 -19.53 -10.46 8.24
CA MET A 141 -19.97 -9.08 8.28
C MET A 141 -19.29 -8.27 7.17
N PHE A 142 -20.07 -7.46 6.46
CA PHE A 142 -19.56 -6.58 5.42
C PHE A 142 -19.96 -5.13 5.66
N ILE A 143 -19.00 -4.23 5.55
CA ILE A 143 -19.18 -2.77 5.62
C ILE A 143 -18.74 -2.17 4.29
N GLU A 144 -19.72 -1.69 3.52
CA GLU A 144 -19.52 -1.13 2.19
C GLU A 144 -18.83 0.26 2.24
N SER A 145 -18.07 0.60 1.20
CA SER A 145 -17.43 1.91 1.02
C SER A 145 -18.46 3.03 0.79
N ASN A 146 -19.45 2.75 -0.03
CA ASN A 146 -20.54 3.68 -0.35
C ASN A 146 -21.67 3.59 0.70
N LYS A 147 -21.48 4.32 1.77
CA LYS A 147 -22.37 4.33 2.92
C LYS A 147 -23.52 5.31 2.70
N HIS A 148 -24.48 4.92 1.89
CA HIS A 148 -25.75 5.62 1.85
C HIS A 148 -26.52 5.29 3.13
N TYR A 149 -26.38 6.19 4.11
CA TYR A 149 -27.20 6.11 5.32
C TYR A 149 -28.60 6.57 4.97
N ASN A 150 -29.51 5.62 4.71
CA ASN A 150 -30.95 5.91 4.66
C ASN A 150 -31.40 6.29 6.06
N GLU A 151 -31.39 7.58 6.37
CA GLU A 151 -31.77 8.11 7.65
C GLU A 151 -33.24 8.52 7.60
N SER A 152 -34.10 7.77 8.24
CA SER A 152 -35.50 8.16 8.43
C SER A 152 -35.67 8.91 9.73
N ASP A 153 -36.62 9.87 9.73
CA ASP A 153 -37.04 10.55 10.95
C ASP A 153 -37.69 9.53 11.91
N MET A 154 -37.49 9.73 13.19
CA MET A 154 -38.12 8.92 14.23
C MET A 154 -39.07 9.80 15.05
N ASN A 155 -40.35 9.51 15.00
CA ASN A 155 -41.35 10.25 15.71
C ASN A 155 -41.67 9.61 17.08
N PHE A 156 -42.31 10.36 17.96
CA PHE A 156 -42.76 9.81 19.25
C PHE A 156 -43.69 8.61 19.09
N SER A 157 -44.51 8.55 18.03
CA SER A 157 -45.34 7.39 17.70
C SER A 157 -44.54 6.12 17.44
N ASP A 158 -43.28 6.26 16.94
CA ASP A 158 -42.40 5.12 16.63
C ASP A 158 -41.78 4.53 17.91
N LEU A 159 -41.89 5.22 19.05
CA LEU A 159 -41.46 4.72 20.36
C LEU A 159 -42.43 3.68 20.96
N SER A 160 -43.48 3.31 20.24
CA SER A 160 -44.43 2.30 20.73
C SER A 160 -43.72 1.02 21.19
N ILE A 161 -44.09 0.54 22.35
CA ILE A 161 -43.42 -0.52 23.11
C ILE A 161 -43.63 -1.90 22.45
N GLU A 162 -44.67 -2.05 21.66
CA GLU A 162 -44.94 -3.27 20.93
C GLU A 162 -44.04 -3.40 19.69
N THR A 163 -42.92 -4.02 19.88
CA THR A 163 -42.11 -4.53 18.78
C THR A 163 -42.56 -5.96 18.48
N SER A 164 -43.68 -6.12 17.80
CA SER A 164 -43.94 -7.38 17.10
C SER A 164 -42.94 -7.43 15.93
N TYR A 165 -41.85 -8.14 16.13
CA TYR A 165 -41.00 -8.49 14.99
C TYR A 165 -41.80 -9.36 14.04
N VAL A 166 -41.62 -9.13 12.74
CA VAL A 166 -42.29 -9.93 11.71
C VAL A 166 -41.93 -11.42 11.85
N LEU A 167 -40.74 -11.72 12.37
CA LEU A 167 -40.32 -13.08 12.76
C LEU A 167 -40.44 -13.26 14.29
N PRO A 168 -40.79 -14.44 14.80
CA PRO A 168 -40.84 -14.74 16.23
C PRO A 168 -39.45 -15.03 16.81
N VAL A 169 -38.52 -14.13 16.59
CA VAL A 169 -37.12 -14.22 17.05
C VAL A 169 -36.81 -13.07 18.00
N ASN A 170 -35.72 -13.17 18.75
CA ASN A 170 -35.30 -12.07 19.61
C ASN A 170 -34.80 -10.85 18.78
N LYS A 171 -34.66 -9.71 19.45
CA LYS A 171 -34.28 -8.44 18.81
C LYS A 171 -32.94 -8.50 18.12
N GLU A 172 -31.92 -9.07 18.76
CA GLU A 172 -30.58 -9.18 18.24
C GLU A 172 -30.54 -10.02 16.96
N THR A 173 -31.25 -11.16 16.99
CA THR A 173 -31.42 -12.01 15.80
C THR A 173 -32.16 -11.27 14.69
N TRP A 174 -33.24 -10.56 15.00
CA TRP A 174 -33.95 -9.76 14.00
C TRP A 174 -33.07 -8.74 13.32
N ILE A 175 -32.31 -7.97 14.10
CA ILE A 175 -31.37 -6.99 13.55
C ILE A 175 -30.32 -7.69 12.70
N THR A 176 -29.71 -8.77 13.18
CA THR A 176 -28.70 -9.55 12.47
C THR A 176 -29.17 -10.08 11.13
N LEU A 177 -30.40 -10.67 11.09
CA LEU A 177 -30.96 -11.15 9.83
C LEU A 177 -31.26 -10.02 8.84
N ASN A 178 -31.74 -8.86 9.32
CA ASN A 178 -31.89 -7.68 8.46
C ASN A 178 -30.54 -7.25 7.87
N MET A 179 -29.48 -7.26 8.67
CA MET A 179 -28.15 -6.90 8.21
C MET A 179 -27.61 -7.86 7.14
N ILE A 180 -27.91 -9.14 7.29
CA ILE A 180 -27.49 -10.16 6.30
C ILE A 180 -28.23 -9.97 4.97
N PHE A 181 -29.54 -9.71 4.99
CA PHE A 181 -30.36 -9.62 3.78
C PHE A 181 -30.51 -8.20 3.22
N PHE A 182 -30.59 -7.19 4.08
CA PHE A 182 -30.90 -5.79 3.75
C PHE A 182 -29.88 -4.82 4.38
N PRO A 183 -28.58 -4.90 4.00
CA PRO A 183 -27.52 -4.10 4.62
C PRO A 183 -27.73 -2.59 4.50
N SER A 184 -28.37 -2.10 3.43
CA SER A 184 -28.67 -0.68 3.22
C SER A 184 -29.58 -0.07 4.29
N ASP A 185 -30.46 -0.86 4.90
CA ASP A 185 -31.43 -0.40 5.89
C ASP A 185 -30.91 -0.54 7.33
N THR A 186 -29.77 -1.19 7.49
CA THR A 186 -29.22 -1.56 8.79
C THR A 186 -28.97 -0.35 9.69
N PHE A 187 -28.39 0.72 9.15
CA PHE A 187 -28.04 1.90 9.95
C PHE A 187 -29.28 2.59 10.49
N ASN A 188 -30.35 2.68 9.69
CA ASN A 188 -31.62 3.20 10.11
C ASN A 188 -32.21 2.33 11.22
N LEU A 189 -32.15 1.02 11.07
CA LEU A 189 -32.62 0.06 12.07
C LEU A 189 -31.81 0.20 13.38
N LEU A 190 -30.49 0.30 13.32
CA LEU A 190 -29.66 0.51 14.49
C LEU A 190 -29.95 1.83 15.19
N TYR A 191 -30.10 2.93 14.45
CA TYR A 191 -30.44 4.24 14.99
C TYR A 191 -31.79 4.23 15.70
N LYS A 192 -32.82 3.68 15.07
CA LYS A 192 -34.15 3.55 15.67
C LYS A 192 -34.14 2.70 16.94
N ASN A 193 -33.40 1.58 16.92
CA ASN A 193 -33.26 0.74 18.10
C ASN A 193 -32.51 1.41 19.25
N LEU A 194 -31.47 2.21 18.95
CA LEU A 194 -30.74 3.00 19.94
C LEU A 194 -31.67 3.95 20.71
N ILE A 195 -32.57 4.64 19.99
CA ILE A 195 -33.52 5.57 20.61
C ILE A 195 -34.61 4.81 21.40
N LYS A 196 -35.12 3.70 20.84
CA LYS A 196 -36.12 2.83 21.54
C LYS A 196 -35.53 2.27 22.83
N ASP A 197 -34.30 1.77 22.81
CA ASP A 197 -33.65 1.20 24.00
C ASP A 197 -33.43 2.25 25.09
N TRP A 198 -33.02 3.46 24.67
CA TRP A 198 -32.92 4.57 25.59
C TRP A 198 -34.23 4.95 26.24
N ALA A 199 -35.34 4.97 25.47
CA ALA A 199 -36.67 5.26 25.98
C ALA A 199 -37.16 4.13 26.92
N TYR A 200 -36.95 2.89 26.55
CA TYR A 200 -37.32 1.71 27.32
C TYR A 200 -36.60 1.69 28.69
N GLU A 201 -35.29 1.96 28.72
CA GLU A 201 -34.51 2.02 29.98
C GLU A 201 -35.10 3.01 30.99
N ARG A 202 -35.75 4.09 30.50
CA ARG A 202 -36.28 5.16 31.36
C ARG A 202 -37.75 5.01 31.71
N LEU A 203 -38.52 4.47 30.80
CA LEU A 203 -39.97 4.32 30.96
C LEU A 203 -40.34 3.05 31.71
N ILE A 204 -39.54 1.99 31.60
CA ILE A 204 -39.78 0.71 32.24
C ILE A 204 -38.55 0.33 33.08
N PRO A 205 -38.51 0.72 34.35
CA PRO A 205 -37.43 0.36 35.25
C PRO A 205 -37.47 -1.14 35.63
N THR A 206 -37.48 -2.03 34.66
CA THR A 206 -37.34 -3.46 34.90
C THR A 206 -35.92 -3.78 35.28
N LYS A 207 -35.75 -4.36 36.44
CA LYS A 207 -34.45 -4.83 36.93
C LYS A 207 -33.80 -5.74 35.87
N GLY A 208 -32.91 -5.18 35.06
CA GLY A 208 -31.85 -5.98 34.52
C GLY A 208 -31.72 -6.11 33.00
N LYS A 209 -32.58 -5.59 32.15
CA LYS A 209 -32.33 -5.65 30.68
C LYS A 209 -32.06 -4.28 30.11
N VAL A 210 -30.77 -3.94 30.05
CA VAL A 210 -30.32 -2.77 29.31
C VAL A 210 -29.47 -3.29 28.15
N ASP A 211 -29.89 -3.02 26.93
CA ASP A 211 -29.07 -3.32 25.76
C ASP A 211 -27.85 -2.39 25.75
N LEU A 212 -26.75 -2.91 26.20
CA LEU A 212 -25.53 -2.12 26.45
C LEU A 212 -24.63 -1.98 25.23
N TYR A 213 -24.95 -2.64 24.11
CA TYR A 213 -24.13 -2.63 22.92
C TYR A 213 -23.88 -1.20 22.40
N TYR A 214 -24.86 -0.33 22.46
CA TYR A 214 -24.70 1.06 22.05
C TYR A 214 -23.87 1.85 23.06
N LYS A 215 -23.96 1.59 24.38
CA LYS A 215 -23.13 2.28 25.40
C LYS A 215 -21.66 1.95 25.27
N ILE A 216 -21.31 0.70 24.98
CA ILE A 216 -19.95 0.30 24.65
C ILE A 216 -19.47 1.01 23.38
N SER A 217 -20.32 1.05 22.36
CA SER A 217 -20.02 1.72 21.10
C SER A 217 -19.82 3.23 21.27
N GLU A 218 -20.61 3.89 22.12
CA GLU A 218 -20.43 5.30 22.50
C GLU A 218 -19.09 5.54 23.21
N GLU A 219 -18.72 4.69 24.18
CA GLU A 219 -17.45 4.78 24.89
C GLU A 219 -16.26 4.58 23.95
N LEU A 220 -16.28 3.55 23.13
CA LEU A 220 -15.23 3.27 22.13
C LEU A 220 -15.12 4.41 21.11
N THR A 221 -16.24 4.91 20.59
CA THR A 221 -16.24 6.04 19.65
C THR A 221 -15.68 7.31 20.30
N THR A 222 -16.05 7.58 21.57
CA THR A 222 -15.51 8.71 22.31
C THR A 222 -14.00 8.60 22.54
N LYS A 223 -13.46 7.38 22.66
CA LYS A 223 -12.02 7.15 22.78
C LYS A 223 -11.28 7.36 21.46
N LEU A 224 -11.88 6.98 20.35
CA LEU A 224 -11.33 7.20 19.01
C LEU A 224 -11.37 8.69 18.62
N PHE A 225 -12.51 9.34 18.89
CA PHE A 225 -12.74 10.77 18.62
C PHE A 225 -12.77 11.56 19.92
N GLU A 226 -11.63 12.01 20.39
CA GLU A 226 -11.48 12.70 21.68
C GLU A 226 -12.39 13.92 21.87
N ASN A 227 -12.82 14.52 20.76
CA ASN A 227 -13.66 15.70 20.70
C ASN A 227 -15.18 15.44 20.65
N ILE A 228 -15.61 14.19 20.43
CA ILE A 228 -17.03 13.83 20.35
C ILE A 228 -17.54 13.35 21.72
N ARG A 229 -18.71 13.84 22.12
CA ARG A 229 -19.44 13.38 23.31
C ARG A 229 -20.86 13.04 22.94
N PHE A 230 -21.34 11.92 23.45
CA PHE A 230 -22.70 11.46 23.27
C PHE A 230 -23.58 11.98 24.41
N ASP A 231 -24.62 12.72 24.04
CA ASP A 231 -25.59 13.27 24.95
C ASP A 231 -26.87 12.41 24.99
N ASN A 232 -27.87 12.89 25.69
CA ASN A 232 -29.15 12.21 25.82
C ASN A 232 -29.98 12.24 24.52
N VAL A 233 -30.98 11.42 24.45
CA VAL A 233 -32.06 11.54 23.47
C VAL A 233 -32.99 12.71 23.87
N SER A 234 -33.41 13.50 22.91
CA SER A 234 -34.24 14.69 23.12
C SER A 234 -35.22 14.85 21.96
N ALA A 235 -36.28 15.67 22.20
CA ALA A 235 -37.09 16.15 21.09
C ALA A 235 -36.30 17.08 20.18
N ASN A 236 -36.55 17.03 18.89
CA ASN A 236 -35.94 17.92 17.93
C ASN A 236 -36.46 19.36 18.13
N ASN A 237 -35.59 20.35 18.24
CA ASN A 237 -36.00 21.73 18.44
C ASN A 237 -36.78 22.34 17.24
N PHE A 238 -36.63 21.74 16.06
CA PHE A 238 -37.22 22.22 14.81
C PHE A 238 -38.46 21.41 14.35
N LYS A 239 -38.49 20.13 14.72
CA LYS A 239 -39.60 19.21 14.41
C LYS A 239 -40.13 18.64 15.72
N LYS A 240 -41.26 19.18 16.23
CA LYS A 240 -41.75 18.87 17.57
C LYS A 240 -42.08 17.40 17.84
N ASP A 241 -42.43 16.66 16.80
CA ASP A 241 -42.80 15.26 16.91
C ASP A 241 -41.62 14.29 16.67
N GLU A 242 -40.45 14.81 16.33
CA GLU A 242 -39.23 14.03 16.07
C GLU A 242 -38.38 13.87 17.33
N VAL A 243 -37.85 12.67 17.53
CA VAL A 243 -36.92 12.32 18.59
C VAL A 243 -35.53 12.08 18.01
N VAL A 244 -34.52 12.70 18.58
CA VAL A 244 -33.14 12.65 18.08
C VAL A 244 -32.14 12.26 19.16
N LYS A 245 -31.11 11.52 18.77
CA LYS A 245 -29.92 11.28 19.61
C LYS A 245 -28.95 12.44 19.44
N LEU A 246 -28.67 13.15 20.53
CA LEU A 246 -27.79 14.30 20.51
C LEU A 246 -26.32 13.90 20.73
N VAL A 247 -25.47 14.58 20.03
CA VAL A 247 -24.01 14.56 20.21
C VAL A 247 -23.48 15.99 20.27
N SER A 248 -22.32 16.18 20.86
CA SER A 248 -21.65 17.48 20.90
C SER A 248 -20.17 17.33 20.52
N ASN A 249 -19.63 18.35 19.82
CA ASN A 249 -18.23 18.39 19.46
C ASN A 249 -17.56 19.56 20.20
N GLN A 250 -16.53 19.23 21.00
CA GLN A 250 -15.83 20.22 21.82
C GLN A 250 -15.05 21.24 20.99
N ASN A 251 -14.56 20.84 19.80
CA ASN A 251 -13.86 21.75 18.89
C ASN A 251 -14.76 22.85 18.31
N THR A 252 -16.09 22.64 18.31
CA THR A 252 -17.08 23.61 17.84
C THR A 252 -17.79 24.35 18.97
N GLY A 253 -17.15 24.45 20.14
CA GLY A 253 -17.72 25.14 21.31
C GLY A 253 -18.79 24.36 22.08
N GLY A 254 -18.86 23.02 21.89
CA GLY A 254 -19.80 22.16 22.60
C GLY A 254 -21.25 22.25 22.11
N LYS A 255 -21.50 22.82 20.93
CA LYS A 255 -22.83 22.88 20.33
C LYS A 255 -23.36 21.48 20.08
N ARG A 256 -24.62 21.25 20.51
CA ARG A 256 -25.31 19.98 20.33
C ARG A 256 -25.95 19.89 18.95
N TYR A 257 -25.88 18.71 18.34
CA TYR A 257 -26.49 18.39 17.06
C TYR A 257 -26.93 16.92 17.02
N ASP A 258 -27.70 16.55 16.02
CA ASP A 258 -28.17 15.17 15.85
C ASP A 258 -27.01 14.25 15.44
N LEU A 259 -26.98 13.03 15.99
CA LEU A 259 -26.01 11.98 15.62
C LEU A 259 -25.95 11.75 14.10
N ARG A 260 -27.11 11.86 13.40
CA ARG A 260 -27.19 11.78 11.93
C ARG A 260 -26.39 12.88 11.19
N GLN A 261 -25.98 13.95 11.89
CA GLN A 261 -25.15 15.04 11.36
C GLN A 261 -23.65 14.84 11.58
N LEU A 262 -23.22 13.73 12.14
CA LEU A 262 -21.82 13.32 12.17
C LEU A 262 -21.27 13.23 10.73
N SER A 263 -19.97 13.43 10.57
CA SER A 263 -19.31 13.18 9.28
C SER A 263 -19.46 11.73 8.84
N SER A 264 -19.35 11.46 7.56
CA SER A 264 -19.50 10.11 7.00
C SER A 264 -18.55 9.11 7.68
N GLY A 265 -17.29 9.49 7.92
CA GLY A 265 -16.31 8.64 8.61
C GLY A 265 -16.68 8.37 10.08
N GLU A 266 -17.10 9.40 10.83
CA GLU A 266 -17.53 9.26 12.22
C GLU A 266 -18.76 8.35 12.35
N LYS A 267 -19.75 8.52 11.47
CA LYS A 267 -20.94 7.63 11.41
C LYS A 267 -20.52 6.19 11.16
N THR A 268 -19.65 5.97 10.20
CA THR A 268 -19.18 4.63 9.85
C THR A 268 -18.58 3.93 11.03
N ILE A 269 -17.68 4.58 11.76
CA ILE A 269 -17.03 3.99 12.93
C ILE A 269 -18.07 3.69 14.00
N PHE A 270 -18.93 4.65 14.32
CA PHE A 270 -19.95 4.45 15.34
C PHE A 270 -20.89 3.29 15.04
N TYR A 271 -21.46 3.24 13.83
CA TYR A 271 -22.38 2.18 13.43
C TYR A 271 -21.67 0.82 13.30
N SER A 272 -20.43 0.79 12.83
CA SER A 272 -19.64 -0.45 12.80
C SER A 272 -19.44 -1.00 14.21
N LEU A 273 -19.14 -0.14 15.18
CA LEU A 273 -18.99 -0.53 16.58
C LEU A 273 -20.33 -0.97 17.18
N MET A 274 -21.43 -0.32 16.86
CA MET A 274 -22.75 -0.78 17.29
C MET A 274 -23.04 -2.19 16.77
N TYR A 275 -22.72 -2.44 15.52
CA TYR A 275 -22.90 -3.74 14.89
C TYR A 275 -21.99 -4.81 15.52
N ILE A 276 -20.72 -4.53 15.66
CA ILE A 276 -19.76 -5.44 16.30
C ILE A 276 -20.26 -5.82 17.70
N ASN A 277 -20.78 -4.86 18.47
CA ASN A 277 -21.23 -5.10 19.82
C ASN A 277 -22.58 -5.83 19.92
N LEU A 278 -23.39 -5.75 18.86
CA LEU A 278 -24.69 -6.40 18.81
C LEU A 278 -24.58 -7.94 18.73
N VAL A 279 -23.71 -8.44 17.86
CA VAL A 279 -23.49 -9.88 17.65
C VAL A 279 -22.51 -10.45 18.66
N ASP A 280 -22.63 -11.73 18.98
CA ASP A 280 -21.76 -12.36 19.98
C ASP A 280 -20.34 -12.55 19.43
N ARG A 281 -20.19 -13.07 18.23
CA ARG A 281 -18.91 -13.29 17.56
C ARG A 281 -19.01 -13.14 16.06
N ILE A 282 -17.99 -12.59 15.44
CA ILE A 282 -17.84 -12.40 14.00
C ILE A 282 -16.69 -13.28 13.51
N SER A 283 -16.94 -14.17 12.55
CA SER A 283 -15.87 -14.99 11.99
C SER A 283 -15.03 -14.22 11.00
N VAL A 284 -15.67 -13.54 10.05
CA VAL A 284 -14.99 -12.72 9.05
C VAL A 284 -15.65 -11.36 8.94
N MET A 285 -14.90 -10.32 9.20
CA MET A 285 -15.31 -8.95 8.98
C MET A 285 -14.63 -8.39 7.75
N ILE A 286 -15.39 -7.92 6.80
CA ILE A 286 -14.89 -7.30 5.58
C ILE A 286 -15.24 -5.82 5.58
N MET A 287 -14.27 -4.96 5.32
CA MET A 287 -14.49 -3.53 5.16
C MET A 287 -13.95 -3.07 3.80
N ASP A 288 -14.81 -2.44 3.02
CA ASP A 288 -14.43 -1.88 1.71
C ASP A 288 -14.04 -0.41 1.88
N GLU A 289 -12.81 -0.08 1.46
CA GLU A 289 -12.22 1.26 1.50
C GLU A 289 -12.43 1.99 2.85
N PRO A 290 -11.98 1.39 3.96
CA PRO A 290 -12.18 1.99 5.30
C PRO A 290 -11.54 3.37 5.44
N GLU A 291 -10.53 3.68 4.62
CA GLU A 291 -9.85 4.97 4.56
C GLU A 291 -10.69 6.10 3.98
N ASN A 292 -11.76 5.81 3.25
CA ASN A 292 -12.61 6.83 2.67
C ASN A 292 -13.25 7.68 3.78
N HIS A 293 -13.00 8.99 3.70
CA HIS A 293 -13.49 9.98 4.65
C HIS A 293 -12.84 9.96 6.05
N LEU A 294 -11.75 9.20 6.25
CA LEU A 294 -10.99 9.20 7.51
C LEU A 294 -9.64 9.90 7.34
N HIS A 295 -9.25 10.70 8.34
CA HIS A 295 -7.91 11.25 8.43
C HIS A 295 -6.90 10.14 8.79
N GLU A 296 -5.64 10.26 8.34
CA GLU A 296 -4.61 9.23 8.55
C GLU A 296 -4.45 8.81 10.01
N ASP A 297 -4.40 9.74 10.95
CA ASP A 297 -4.29 9.44 12.39
C ASP A 297 -5.45 8.57 12.89
N LEU A 298 -6.64 8.81 12.37
CA LEU A 298 -7.83 8.05 12.74
C LEU A 298 -7.81 6.63 12.15
N ILE A 299 -7.24 6.48 10.96
CA ILE A 299 -7.03 5.16 10.35
C ILE A 299 -6.15 4.29 11.25
N TYR A 300 -5.05 4.81 11.78
CA TYR A 300 -4.18 4.07 12.70
C TYR A 300 -4.88 3.69 14.02
N LYS A 301 -5.63 4.63 14.61
CA LYS A 301 -6.42 4.34 15.82
C LYS A 301 -7.45 3.23 15.57
N PHE A 302 -8.08 3.27 14.40
CA PHE A 302 -9.08 2.27 13.99
C PHE A 302 -8.46 0.88 13.73
N LEU A 303 -7.29 0.83 13.09
CA LEU A 303 -6.54 -0.44 12.93
C LEU A 303 -6.14 -1.05 14.26
N ASN A 304 -5.63 -0.25 15.18
CA ASN A 304 -5.25 -0.72 16.51
C ASN A 304 -6.47 -1.26 17.28
N LEU A 305 -7.63 -0.63 17.09
CA LEU A 305 -8.88 -1.15 17.65
C LEU A 305 -9.21 -2.54 17.08
N PHE A 306 -9.11 -2.72 15.75
CA PHE A 306 -9.37 -4.04 15.14
C PHE A 306 -8.37 -5.10 15.59
N LYS A 307 -7.09 -4.77 15.68
CA LYS A 307 -6.08 -5.67 16.24
C LYS A 307 -6.48 -6.12 17.64
N SER A 308 -6.92 -5.19 18.49
CA SER A 308 -7.37 -5.53 19.84
C SER A 308 -8.64 -6.38 19.83
N LEU A 309 -9.57 -6.15 18.91
CA LEU A 309 -10.81 -6.93 18.80
C LEU A 309 -10.60 -8.36 18.25
N CYS A 310 -9.50 -8.57 17.54
CA CYS A 310 -9.09 -9.87 16.99
C CYS A 310 -8.15 -10.65 17.93
N ASP A 311 -7.67 -10.04 19.03
CA ASP A 311 -6.72 -10.67 19.94
C ASP A 311 -7.33 -11.94 20.55
N SER A 312 -6.81 -13.10 20.11
CA SER A 312 -7.29 -14.43 20.55
C SER A 312 -6.80 -14.82 21.95
N GLU A 313 -5.76 -14.14 22.46
CA GLU A 313 -5.21 -14.40 23.79
C GLU A 313 -6.00 -13.72 24.91
N LYS A 314 -6.86 -12.74 24.56
CA LYS A 314 -7.67 -11.95 25.49
C LYS A 314 -9.17 -12.23 25.34
N THR A 315 -9.84 -12.19 26.46
CA THR A 315 -11.30 -12.11 26.46
C THR A 315 -11.76 -10.72 26.01
N TYR A 316 -12.93 -10.63 25.41
CA TYR A 316 -13.47 -9.33 25.00
C TYR A 316 -13.60 -8.31 26.15
N ALA A 317 -13.82 -8.79 27.39
CA ALA A 317 -13.81 -7.95 28.58
C ALA A 317 -12.46 -7.30 28.86
N GLU A 318 -11.38 -8.06 28.71
CA GLU A 318 -10.01 -7.56 28.88
C GLU A 318 -9.68 -6.53 27.78
N VAL A 319 -10.06 -6.83 26.54
CA VAL A 319 -9.90 -5.88 25.42
C VAL A 319 -10.66 -4.57 25.71
N LEU A 320 -11.91 -4.62 26.14
CA LEU A 320 -12.70 -3.42 26.50
C LEU A 320 -12.04 -2.63 27.65
N LYS A 321 -11.47 -3.32 28.64
CA LYS A 321 -10.77 -2.71 29.76
C LYS A 321 -9.49 -2.00 29.28
N ASP A 322 -8.71 -2.65 28.42
CA ASP A 322 -7.48 -2.10 27.85
C ASP A 322 -7.79 -0.88 26.98
N LEU A 323 -8.90 -0.89 26.26
CA LEU A 323 -9.42 0.25 25.50
C LEU A 323 -10.02 1.36 26.38
N GLY A 324 -10.07 1.16 27.71
CA GLY A 324 -10.49 2.14 28.69
C GLY A 324 -12.01 2.31 28.80
N VAL A 325 -12.79 1.31 28.45
CA VAL A 325 -14.25 1.27 28.70
C VAL A 325 -14.50 1.16 30.20
N LYS A 326 -15.50 1.86 30.72
CA LYS A 326 -15.80 1.91 32.14
C LYS A 326 -16.16 0.53 32.73
N PRO A 327 -15.56 0.09 33.86
CA PRO A 327 -15.80 -1.21 34.43
C PRO A 327 -17.27 -1.54 34.68
N ASN A 328 -18.07 -0.59 35.13
CA ASN A 328 -19.49 -0.76 35.38
C ASN A 328 -20.31 -1.07 34.11
N ILE A 329 -19.85 -0.61 32.95
CA ILE A 329 -20.48 -0.91 31.66
C ILE A 329 -20.09 -2.34 31.24
N ILE A 330 -18.81 -2.70 31.40
CA ILE A 330 -18.29 -4.03 31.10
C ILE A 330 -19.00 -5.10 31.94
N GLU A 331 -19.10 -4.90 33.26
CA GLU A 331 -19.78 -5.83 34.18
C GLU A 331 -21.25 -6.03 33.81
N LYS A 332 -21.98 -4.95 33.47
CA LYS A 332 -23.35 -5.03 33.02
C LYS A 332 -23.48 -5.80 31.73
N TYR A 333 -22.60 -5.54 30.74
CA TYR A 333 -22.61 -6.26 29.46
C TYR A 333 -22.40 -7.76 29.65
N TYR A 334 -21.40 -8.14 30.45
CA TYR A 334 -21.05 -9.56 30.67
C TYR A 334 -22.10 -10.32 31.49
N LYS A 335 -22.81 -9.67 32.37
CA LYS A 335 -23.88 -10.26 33.12
C LYS A 335 -25.01 -10.78 32.20
N PHE A 336 -25.10 -10.26 30.99
CA PHE A 336 -26.15 -10.60 30.02
C PHE A 336 -25.65 -11.47 28.86
N LYS A 337 -24.38 -11.31 28.43
CA LYS A 337 -23.85 -11.96 27.22
C LYS A 337 -22.86 -13.10 27.48
N GLY A 338 -22.44 -13.34 28.73
CA GLY A 338 -21.43 -14.35 29.06
C GLY A 338 -20.01 -13.93 28.67
N SER A 339 -19.02 -14.75 29.03
CA SER A 339 -17.62 -14.53 28.66
C SER A 339 -17.37 -15.14 27.29
N SER A 340 -17.09 -14.36 26.29
CA SER A 340 -16.60 -14.83 25.00
C SER A 340 -15.11 -14.52 24.83
N ASN A 341 -14.38 -15.38 24.11
CA ASN A 341 -13.04 -15.12 23.61
C ASN A 341 -13.05 -13.90 22.67
N SER A 342 -12.06 -13.75 21.80
CA SER A 342 -11.98 -12.66 20.82
C SER A 342 -13.32 -12.38 20.11
N LYS A 343 -13.60 -11.11 19.88
CA LYS A 343 -14.87 -10.67 19.28
C LYS A 343 -14.95 -10.92 17.79
N ILE A 344 -13.81 -10.80 17.09
CA ILE A 344 -13.66 -10.99 15.66
C ILE A 344 -12.50 -11.97 15.44
N GLU A 345 -12.67 -12.95 14.55
CA GLU A 345 -11.58 -13.88 14.27
C GLU A 345 -10.66 -13.41 13.14
N GLN A 346 -11.25 -12.84 12.09
CA GLN A 346 -10.48 -12.29 10.96
C GLN A 346 -11.09 -11.00 10.44
N VAL A 347 -10.25 -10.05 10.10
CA VAL A 347 -10.62 -8.81 9.41
C VAL A 347 -9.94 -8.78 8.05
N PHE A 348 -10.71 -8.46 7.00
CA PHE A 348 -10.21 -8.20 5.66
C PHE A 348 -10.54 -6.76 5.26
N LEU A 349 -9.50 -5.96 5.05
CA LEU A 349 -9.61 -4.58 4.60
C LEU A 349 -9.36 -4.53 3.09
N PHE A 350 -10.40 -4.21 2.32
CA PHE A 350 -10.24 -3.96 0.90
C PHE A 350 -9.80 -2.51 0.74
N THR A 351 -8.55 -2.31 0.37
CA THR A 351 -7.96 -0.97 0.44
C THR A 351 -7.03 -0.68 -0.72
N HIS A 352 -6.91 0.60 -1.03
CA HIS A 352 -5.87 1.17 -1.87
C HIS A 352 -4.87 2.00 -1.07
N SER A 353 -5.11 2.16 0.23
CA SER A 353 -4.30 2.98 1.12
C SER A 353 -2.97 2.30 1.46
N LYS A 354 -1.88 2.89 1.02
CA LYS A 354 -0.55 2.42 1.37
C LYS A 354 -0.27 2.44 2.87
N PRO A 355 -0.64 3.50 3.62
CA PRO A 355 -0.50 3.49 5.06
C PRO A 355 -1.15 2.28 5.73
N LEU A 356 -2.36 1.87 5.28
CA LEU A 356 -3.04 0.68 5.80
C LEU A 356 -2.27 -0.61 5.50
N ILE A 357 -1.81 -0.78 4.27
CA ILE A 357 -1.04 -1.96 3.87
C ILE A 357 0.26 -2.07 4.67
N TYR A 358 0.97 -0.94 4.84
CA TYR A 358 2.26 -0.94 5.53
C TYR A 358 2.16 -1.09 7.05
N SER A 359 1.16 -0.49 7.67
CA SER A 359 0.94 -0.67 9.12
C SER A 359 0.59 -2.11 9.49
N ASN A 360 0.20 -2.91 8.49
CA ASN A 360 -0.15 -4.32 8.66
C ASN A 360 0.98 -5.29 8.27
N PHE A 361 2.15 -4.77 7.86
CA PHE A 361 3.23 -5.58 7.26
C PHE A 361 3.84 -6.62 8.21
N ASP A 362 4.06 -6.24 9.46
CA ASP A 362 4.76 -7.10 10.42
C ASP A 362 3.80 -8.08 11.13
N GLU A 363 2.57 -7.70 11.35
CA GLU A 363 1.63 -8.44 12.18
C GLU A 363 0.50 -9.12 11.41
N GLY A 364 0.17 -8.63 10.21
CA GLY A 364 -0.93 -9.12 9.39
C GLY A 364 -0.49 -9.89 8.15
N SER A 365 -1.43 -10.10 7.22
CA SER A 365 -1.16 -10.60 5.87
C SER A 365 -1.71 -9.63 4.84
N ASN A 366 -0.92 -9.39 3.79
CA ASN A 366 -1.31 -8.47 2.73
C ASN A 366 -1.39 -9.21 1.39
N TYR A 367 -2.51 -9.02 0.70
CA TYR A 367 -2.80 -9.67 -0.57
C TYR A 367 -3.00 -8.65 -1.68
N ILE A 368 -2.61 -9.02 -2.90
CA ILE A 368 -2.88 -8.26 -4.13
C ILE A 368 -3.68 -9.14 -5.08
N ILE A 369 -4.74 -8.59 -5.65
CA ILE A 369 -5.44 -9.20 -6.78
C ILE A 369 -4.83 -8.62 -8.05
N ASP A 370 -4.23 -9.49 -8.89
CA ASP A 370 -3.65 -9.12 -10.17
C ASP A 370 -4.68 -9.00 -11.30
N THR A 371 -4.22 -8.70 -12.50
CA THR A 371 -5.07 -8.59 -13.71
C THR A 371 -5.66 -9.92 -14.14
N ASP A 372 -5.02 -11.04 -13.79
CA ASP A 372 -5.46 -12.42 -14.09
C ASP A 372 -6.38 -12.96 -12.99
N LEU A 373 -6.82 -12.12 -12.07
CA LEU A 373 -7.68 -12.46 -10.93
C LEU A 373 -7.05 -13.46 -9.94
N LYS A 374 -5.72 -13.52 -9.90
CA LYS A 374 -4.98 -14.32 -8.92
C LYS A 374 -4.69 -13.49 -7.68
N ILE A 375 -4.72 -14.15 -6.53
CA ILE A 375 -4.27 -13.56 -5.28
C ILE A 375 -2.78 -13.88 -5.09
N ILE A 376 -1.99 -12.84 -4.83
CA ILE A 376 -0.56 -12.91 -4.56
C ILE A 376 -0.31 -12.26 -3.21
N ARG A 377 0.54 -12.84 -2.38
CA ARG A 377 0.97 -12.21 -1.13
C ARG A 377 1.87 -11.01 -1.41
N TYR A 378 1.53 -9.87 -0.81
CA TYR A 378 2.27 -8.62 -0.99
C TYR A 378 3.70 -8.72 -0.43
N GLU A 379 3.91 -9.48 0.64
CA GLU A 379 5.22 -9.72 1.25
C GLU A 379 6.20 -10.36 0.26
N GLU A 380 5.73 -11.23 -0.62
CA GLU A 380 6.55 -11.82 -1.67
C GLU A 380 6.97 -10.79 -2.73
N CYS A 381 6.05 -9.89 -3.12
CA CYS A 381 6.36 -8.77 -3.99
C CYS A 381 7.35 -7.80 -3.33
N GLU A 382 7.13 -7.44 -2.06
CA GLU A 382 8.03 -6.55 -1.33
C GLU A 382 9.42 -7.18 -1.13
N LYS A 383 9.51 -8.48 -0.85
CA LYS A 383 10.78 -9.19 -0.78
C LYS A 383 11.56 -9.07 -2.09
N LYS A 384 10.91 -9.33 -3.23
CA LYS A 384 11.51 -9.14 -4.56
C LYS A 384 11.94 -7.70 -4.79
N LEU A 385 11.11 -6.72 -4.41
CA LEU A 385 11.45 -5.30 -4.52
C LEU A 385 12.66 -4.94 -3.65
N ARG A 386 12.74 -5.44 -2.41
CA ARG A 386 13.90 -5.20 -1.52
C ARG A 386 15.17 -5.84 -2.05
N GLU A 387 15.10 -7.02 -2.65
CA GLU A 387 16.24 -7.68 -3.32
C GLU A 387 16.75 -6.83 -4.50
N LEU A 388 15.87 -6.06 -5.13
CA LEU A 388 16.22 -5.10 -6.19
C LEU A 388 16.64 -3.72 -5.66
N GLY A 389 16.72 -3.55 -4.34
CA GLY A 389 17.04 -2.27 -3.70
C GLY A 389 15.88 -1.27 -3.68
N VAL A 390 14.67 -1.71 -4.01
CA VAL A 390 13.46 -0.88 -4.05
C VAL A 390 12.56 -1.24 -2.87
N SER A 391 11.75 -0.31 -2.44
CA SER A 391 10.69 -0.58 -1.46
C SER A 391 9.42 0.07 -1.96
N ALA A 392 8.32 -0.64 -1.86
CA ALA A 392 7.00 -0.12 -2.20
C ALA A 392 6.56 1.08 -1.33
N LEU A 393 7.31 1.39 -0.25
CA LEU A 393 7.13 2.60 0.57
C LEU A 393 7.28 3.90 -0.23
N TYR A 394 8.10 3.87 -1.29
CA TYR A 394 8.36 5.04 -2.10
C TYR A 394 7.67 4.91 -3.46
N ASN A 395 6.79 5.83 -3.76
CA ASN A 395 6.15 5.92 -5.08
C ASN A 395 7.11 6.36 -6.16
N ARG A 396 8.24 6.95 -5.73
CA ARG A 396 9.21 7.59 -6.59
C ARG A 396 10.59 7.14 -6.19
N VAL A 397 11.34 6.58 -7.14
CA VAL A 397 12.70 6.09 -6.91
C VAL A 397 13.62 6.68 -7.96
N LEU A 398 14.72 7.28 -7.50
CA LEU A 398 15.83 7.68 -8.32
C LEU A 398 16.97 6.67 -8.13
N PHE A 399 17.32 5.98 -9.20
CA PHE A 399 18.48 5.10 -9.23
C PHE A 399 19.70 5.88 -9.68
N VAL A 400 20.78 5.75 -8.93
CA VAL A 400 22.05 6.44 -9.18
C VAL A 400 23.20 5.43 -9.17
N GLU A 401 24.29 5.77 -9.82
CA GLU A 401 25.42 4.87 -9.96
C GLU A 401 26.19 4.70 -8.64
N GLY A 402 26.55 5.80 -8.01
CA GLY A 402 27.49 5.84 -6.92
C GLY A 402 27.01 6.51 -5.64
N LYS A 403 27.97 6.59 -4.71
CA LYS A 403 27.76 7.17 -3.39
C LYS A 403 27.73 8.70 -3.41
N THR A 404 28.44 9.30 -4.38
CA THR A 404 28.50 10.77 -4.52
C THR A 404 27.14 11.33 -4.94
N GLU A 405 26.48 10.70 -5.91
CA GLU A 405 25.16 11.06 -6.37
C GLU A 405 24.13 10.87 -5.25
N GLU A 406 24.21 9.75 -4.53
CA GLU A 406 23.35 9.51 -3.39
C GLU A 406 23.45 10.64 -2.35
N GLU A 407 24.66 11.08 -2.03
CA GLU A 407 24.89 12.17 -1.08
C GLU A 407 24.43 13.53 -1.61
N LEU A 408 24.63 13.82 -2.91
CA LEU A 408 24.20 15.07 -3.53
C LEU A 408 22.68 15.19 -3.57
N PHE A 409 21.98 14.13 -3.96
CA PHE A 409 20.53 14.19 -4.13
C PHE A 409 19.74 14.05 -2.83
N ARG A 410 20.29 13.45 -1.78
CA ARG A 410 19.60 13.29 -0.48
C ARG A 410 19.08 14.58 0.14
N LYS A 411 19.81 15.68 -0.02
CA LYS A 411 19.44 16.97 0.60
C LYS A 411 18.35 17.73 -0.12
N PHE A 412 18.06 17.39 -1.36
CA PHE A 412 17.27 18.21 -2.25
C PHE A 412 15.95 17.58 -2.68
N ILE A 413 15.89 16.26 -2.76
CA ILE A 413 14.69 15.57 -3.21
C ILE A 413 13.70 15.47 -2.06
N THR A 414 12.48 15.95 -2.29
CA THR A 414 11.39 15.97 -1.32
C THR A 414 11.16 14.61 -0.69
N LYS A 415 10.63 14.59 0.54
CA LYS A 415 10.47 13.42 1.45
C LYS A 415 9.88 12.14 0.83
N ASN A 416 9.41 12.17 -0.41
CA ASN A 416 8.73 11.04 -1.08
C ASN A 416 9.54 10.39 -2.21
N ILE A 417 10.83 10.72 -2.37
CA ILE A 417 11.69 10.10 -3.39
C ILE A 417 12.79 9.32 -2.69
N LYS A 418 12.85 8.01 -2.95
CA LYS A 418 13.97 7.18 -2.51
C LYS A 418 15.12 7.30 -3.51
N ILE A 419 16.32 7.41 -3.00
CA ILE A 419 17.54 7.33 -3.82
C ILE A 419 18.18 5.97 -3.56
N GLU A 420 18.42 5.23 -4.62
CA GLU A 420 18.99 3.88 -4.56
C GLU A 420 20.23 3.76 -5.44
N LYS A 421 21.27 3.19 -4.86
CA LYS A 421 22.57 3.04 -5.52
C LYS A 421 22.65 1.71 -6.28
N MET A 422 23.18 1.73 -7.52
CA MET A 422 23.22 0.54 -8.38
C MET A 422 24.56 -0.15 -8.48
N GLU A 423 25.66 0.39 -8.21
CA GLU A 423 26.98 -0.24 -8.18
C GLU A 423 27.52 -0.82 -9.52
N SER A 424 26.67 -1.15 -10.51
CA SER A 424 27.10 -1.65 -11.81
C SER A 424 26.00 -1.68 -12.87
N CYS A 425 26.34 -1.58 -14.15
CA CYS A 425 25.41 -1.72 -15.29
C CYS A 425 24.67 -3.07 -15.33
N ASN A 426 25.27 -4.16 -14.88
CA ASN A 426 24.56 -5.46 -14.80
C ASN A 426 23.43 -5.42 -13.78
N LYS A 427 23.66 -4.78 -12.65
CA LYS A 427 22.64 -4.57 -11.62
C LYS A 427 21.54 -3.64 -12.12
N LEU A 428 21.88 -2.60 -12.90
CA LEU A 428 20.89 -1.72 -13.55
C LEU A 428 19.93 -2.51 -14.43
N VAL A 429 20.46 -3.33 -15.35
CA VAL A 429 19.63 -4.15 -16.26
C VAL A 429 18.72 -5.10 -15.48
N GLN A 430 19.25 -5.75 -14.44
CA GLN A 430 18.49 -6.65 -13.59
C GLN A 430 17.39 -5.89 -12.83
N VAL A 431 17.71 -4.76 -12.23
CA VAL A 431 16.77 -3.91 -11.49
C VAL A 431 15.70 -3.37 -12.43
N TYR A 432 16.08 -2.86 -13.60
CA TYR A 432 15.15 -2.34 -14.59
C TYR A 432 14.10 -3.38 -15.01
N ARG A 433 14.56 -4.59 -15.40
CA ARG A 433 13.65 -5.69 -15.77
C ARG A 433 12.73 -6.10 -14.63
N GLY A 434 13.29 -6.26 -13.42
CA GLY A 434 12.52 -6.60 -12.24
C GLY A 434 11.47 -5.54 -11.87
N ILE A 435 11.79 -4.25 -12.02
CA ILE A 435 10.83 -3.16 -11.79
C ILE A 435 9.73 -3.17 -12.85
N LYS A 436 10.05 -3.41 -14.13
CA LYS A 436 9.02 -3.51 -15.17
C LYS A 436 8.08 -4.69 -14.93
N GLU A 437 8.59 -5.82 -14.44
CA GLU A 437 7.77 -6.98 -14.06
C GLU A 437 6.84 -6.68 -12.87
N VAL A 438 7.35 -6.04 -11.82
CA VAL A 438 6.60 -5.77 -10.57
C VAL A 438 5.87 -4.44 -10.61
N GLY A 439 6.31 -3.47 -11.41
CA GLY A 439 5.75 -2.11 -11.49
C GLY A 439 4.27 -2.07 -11.92
N SER A 440 3.80 -3.10 -12.63
CA SER A 440 2.38 -3.24 -12.98
C SER A 440 1.46 -3.42 -11.76
N TYR A 441 2.01 -3.88 -10.63
CA TYR A 441 1.27 -4.12 -9.38
C TYR A 441 1.27 -2.90 -8.45
N ILE A 442 2.19 -1.93 -8.67
CA ILE A 442 2.31 -0.76 -7.82
C ILE A 442 1.62 0.44 -8.49
N ARG A 443 0.60 0.96 -7.85
CA ARG A 443 -0.13 2.14 -8.36
C ARG A 443 0.75 3.38 -8.24
N ASP A 444 0.82 4.18 -9.32
CA ASP A 444 1.56 5.44 -9.38
C ASP A 444 3.07 5.34 -9.08
N PHE A 445 3.66 4.16 -9.31
CA PHE A 445 5.09 3.98 -9.16
C PHE A 445 5.83 4.63 -10.31
N LYS A 446 6.69 5.60 -9.99
CA LYS A 446 7.58 6.27 -10.93
C LYS A 446 9.02 5.98 -10.54
N PHE A 447 9.82 5.69 -11.52
CA PHE A 447 11.24 5.49 -11.32
C PHE A 447 12.04 6.18 -12.42
N LEU A 448 13.26 6.51 -12.11
CA LEU A 448 14.17 7.18 -13.03
C LEU A 448 15.58 6.70 -12.76
N PHE A 449 16.31 6.40 -13.83
CA PHE A 449 17.71 6.04 -13.77
C PHE A 449 18.57 7.22 -14.20
N LEU A 450 19.54 7.60 -13.38
CA LEU A 450 20.54 8.59 -13.72
C LEU A 450 21.82 7.87 -14.11
N LEU A 451 22.30 8.13 -15.31
CA LEU A 451 23.48 7.46 -15.88
C LEU A 451 24.52 8.49 -16.28
N ASP A 452 25.76 8.19 -15.97
CA ASP A 452 26.90 8.92 -16.50
C ASP A 452 27.05 8.74 -18.02
N ALA A 453 27.65 9.69 -18.70
CA ALA A 453 27.77 9.69 -20.15
C ALA A 453 28.48 8.44 -20.72
N ASP A 454 29.35 7.83 -19.94
CA ASP A 454 30.14 6.65 -20.34
C ASP A 454 29.32 5.34 -20.26
N GLU A 455 28.44 5.22 -19.30
CA GLU A 455 27.59 4.02 -19.12
C GLU A 455 26.52 3.87 -20.21
N ALA A 456 26.03 4.97 -20.73
CA ALA A 456 25.06 4.98 -21.84
C ALA A 456 25.59 4.33 -23.13
N ASN A 457 26.91 4.17 -23.22
CA ASN A 457 27.57 3.55 -24.37
C ASN A 457 27.78 2.05 -24.24
N GLU A 458 27.44 1.41 -23.11
CA GLU A 458 27.49 -0.03 -23.01
C GLU A 458 26.36 -0.69 -23.84
N GLU A 459 26.72 -1.68 -24.66
CA GLU A 459 25.81 -2.36 -25.60
C GLU A 459 24.52 -2.85 -24.95
N LYS A 460 24.60 -3.36 -23.70
CA LYS A 460 23.47 -3.86 -22.92
C LYS A 460 22.49 -2.77 -22.45
N VAL A 461 22.97 -1.56 -22.31
CA VAL A 461 22.18 -0.40 -21.87
C VAL A 461 21.55 0.29 -23.08
N LYS A 462 22.23 0.26 -24.23
CA LYS A 462 21.71 0.82 -25.48
C LYS A 462 20.36 0.22 -25.87
N ASP A 463 20.22 -1.09 -25.84
CA ASP A 463 18.98 -1.77 -26.20
C ASP A 463 17.81 -1.31 -25.30
N ILE A 464 18.07 -1.12 -24.01
CA ILE A 464 17.06 -0.68 -23.04
C ILE A 464 16.73 0.80 -23.24
N LEU A 465 17.75 1.63 -23.53
CA LEU A 465 17.58 3.07 -23.77
C LEU A 465 16.81 3.37 -25.06
N GLU A 466 16.99 2.57 -26.10
CA GLU A 466 16.25 2.71 -27.37
C GLU A 466 14.76 2.44 -27.19
N GLU A 467 14.42 1.48 -26.35
CA GLU A 467 13.03 1.10 -26.07
C GLU A 467 12.32 2.02 -25.07
N ASN A 468 13.05 2.59 -24.10
CA ASN A 468 12.45 3.24 -22.92
C ASN A 468 13.20 4.49 -22.44
N ARG A 469 13.47 5.42 -23.35
CA ARG A 469 14.26 6.63 -23.09
C ARG A 469 13.70 7.52 -21.96
N ASP A 470 12.40 7.46 -21.72
CA ASP A 470 11.74 8.27 -20.69
C ASP A 470 12.04 7.82 -19.26
N ASP A 471 12.51 6.60 -19.07
CA ASP A 471 12.89 6.08 -17.76
C ASP A 471 14.32 6.46 -17.34
N PHE A 472 15.06 7.17 -18.23
CA PHE A 472 16.48 7.48 -18.04
C PHE A 472 16.79 8.96 -18.19
N ILE A 473 17.73 9.45 -17.38
CA ILE A 473 18.43 10.72 -17.59
C ILE A 473 19.90 10.40 -17.85
N LEU A 474 20.37 10.76 -19.02
CA LEU A 474 21.79 10.72 -19.35
C LEU A 474 22.41 12.07 -19.00
N LEU A 475 23.50 12.06 -18.26
CA LEU A 475 24.23 13.27 -17.97
C LEU A 475 24.83 13.82 -19.26
N ASP A 476 24.75 15.12 -19.47
CA ASP A 476 25.42 15.85 -20.58
C ASP A 476 26.89 16.18 -20.25
N ARG A 477 27.31 15.94 -19.00
CA ARG A 477 28.65 16.05 -18.50
C ARG A 477 29.20 14.67 -18.14
N HIS A 478 30.52 14.53 -18.10
CA HIS A 478 31.19 13.24 -17.88
C HIS A 478 30.75 12.52 -16.61
N GLU A 479 30.79 13.22 -15.49
CA GLU A 479 30.43 12.72 -14.15
C GLU A 479 29.54 13.75 -13.45
N ILE A 480 28.80 13.31 -12.41
CA ILE A 480 27.95 14.21 -11.62
C ILE A 480 28.75 15.33 -10.95
N GLU A 481 30.01 15.09 -10.58
CA GLU A 481 30.87 16.11 -9.98
C GLU A 481 31.18 17.27 -10.93
N ASN A 482 31.09 17.08 -12.26
CA ASN A 482 31.23 18.16 -13.23
C ASN A 482 30.14 19.23 -13.09
N TYR A 483 28.96 18.89 -12.50
CA TYR A 483 27.91 19.86 -12.22
C TYR A 483 28.21 20.77 -11.02
N LEU A 484 29.26 20.43 -10.25
CA LEU A 484 29.82 21.30 -9.21
C LEU A 484 30.90 22.25 -9.75
N ILE A 485 31.37 22.04 -10.98
CA ILE A 485 32.39 22.90 -11.61
C ILE A 485 31.68 24.09 -12.28
N ASP A 486 31.50 25.14 -11.50
CA ASP A 486 30.95 26.44 -11.94
C ASP A 486 31.78 27.54 -11.31
N ILE A 487 32.45 28.35 -12.16
CA ILE A 487 33.45 29.32 -11.72
C ILE A 487 32.84 30.38 -10.82
N ASP A 488 31.60 30.84 -11.13
CA ASP A 488 30.89 31.85 -10.33
C ASP A 488 30.51 31.33 -8.95
N ILE A 489 30.17 30.04 -8.87
CA ILE A 489 29.81 29.39 -7.58
C ILE A 489 31.06 29.22 -6.73
N TRP A 490 32.17 28.80 -7.32
CA TRP A 490 33.46 28.65 -6.62
C TRP A 490 33.98 29.99 -6.14
N LEU A 491 33.85 31.05 -6.95
CA LEU A 491 34.20 32.41 -6.57
C LEU A 491 33.37 32.88 -5.39
N GLU A 492 32.04 32.74 -5.48
CA GLU A 492 31.11 33.14 -4.42
C GLU A 492 31.38 32.38 -3.11
N ALA A 493 31.61 31.07 -3.17
CA ALA A 493 31.95 30.25 -2.02
C ALA A 493 33.27 30.68 -1.37
N SER A 494 34.26 30.94 -2.21
CA SER A 494 35.58 31.39 -1.75
C SER A 494 35.51 32.76 -1.09
N LEU A 495 34.80 33.72 -1.68
CA LEU A 495 34.63 35.07 -1.12
C LEU A 495 33.84 35.06 0.21
N ARG A 496 32.90 34.14 0.41
CA ARG A 496 32.16 33.98 1.68
C ARG A 496 33.07 33.46 2.80
N LEU A 497 34.08 32.67 2.45
CA LEU A 497 34.95 32.02 3.43
C LEU A 497 36.26 32.78 3.65
N ALA A 498 36.64 33.68 2.72
CA ALA A 498 37.89 34.47 2.77
C ALA A 498 37.84 35.57 3.83
N ASP A 499 38.97 35.81 4.50
CA ASP A 499 39.20 37.02 5.27
C ASP A 499 39.42 38.24 4.34
N ASP A 500 39.51 39.42 4.91
CA ASP A 500 39.58 40.66 4.12
C ASP A 500 40.90 40.82 3.34
N GLU A 501 41.97 40.18 3.75
CA GLU A 501 43.25 40.18 3.02
C GLU A 501 43.14 39.21 1.82
N THR A 502 42.61 38.03 2.01
CA THR A 502 42.49 36.99 0.98
C THR A 502 41.45 37.36 -0.10
N LYS A 503 40.37 38.11 0.25
CA LYS A 503 39.39 38.62 -0.73
C LYS A 503 40.00 39.44 -1.86
N ASN A 504 41.10 40.15 -1.61
CA ASN A 504 41.78 40.96 -2.63
C ASN A 504 42.52 40.13 -3.68
N VAL A 505 42.84 38.88 -3.35
CA VAL A 505 43.62 37.98 -4.24
C VAL A 505 42.71 37.02 -5.00
N ILE A 506 41.51 36.72 -4.46
CA ILE A 506 40.56 35.80 -5.04
C ILE A 506 39.63 36.55 -5.98
N ASN A 507 39.81 36.31 -7.28
CA ASN A 507 38.97 36.84 -8.33
C ASN A 507 38.56 35.70 -9.31
N TYR A 508 37.75 36.05 -10.30
CA TYR A 508 37.27 35.11 -11.30
C TYR A 508 38.41 34.39 -12.04
N GLU A 509 39.40 35.15 -12.49
CA GLU A 509 40.57 34.64 -13.24
C GLU A 509 41.39 33.63 -12.40
N TYR A 510 41.54 33.94 -11.10
CA TYR A 510 42.26 33.04 -10.20
C TYR A 510 41.47 31.70 -10.04
N ILE A 511 40.18 31.73 -9.80
CA ILE A 511 39.35 30.52 -9.67
C ILE A 511 39.37 29.73 -10.97
N GLU A 512 39.13 30.38 -12.09
CA GLU A 512 39.17 29.73 -13.42
C GLU A 512 40.53 29.06 -13.68
N SER A 513 41.63 29.76 -13.42
CA SER A 513 42.97 29.19 -13.64
C SER A 513 43.22 27.95 -12.78
N GLN A 514 42.78 27.95 -11.50
CA GLN A 514 43.01 26.81 -10.61
C GLN A 514 42.13 25.60 -11.01
N LEU A 515 40.91 25.82 -11.44
CA LEU A 515 40.03 24.76 -11.94
C LEU A 515 40.53 24.19 -13.26
N LYS A 516 40.90 25.06 -14.22
CA LYS A 516 41.39 24.65 -15.55
C LYS A 516 42.72 23.93 -15.45
N GLU A 517 43.67 24.41 -14.64
CA GLU A 517 44.94 23.76 -14.39
C GLU A 517 44.75 22.38 -13.76
N SER A 518 43.79 22.25 -12.81
CA SER A 518 43.44 20.97 -12.20
C SER A 518 42.87 20.01 -13.25
N ALA A 519 42.01 20.49 -14.15
CA ALA A 519 41.42 19.67 -15.22
C ALA A 519 42.51 19.17 -16.20
N LEU A 520 43.31 20.07 -16.71
CA LEU A 520 44.36 19.73 -17.68
C LEU A 520 45.41 18.75 -17.12
N SER A 521 45.79 18.91 -15.86
CA SER A 521 46.73 18.01 -15.19
C SER A 521 46.21 16.58 -15.03
N GLN A 522 44.90 16.40 -14.89
CA GLN A 522 44.29 15.08 -14.72
C GLN A 522 43.97 14.38 -16.05
N MET A 523 43.85 15.12 -17.16
CA MET A 523 43.43 14.55 -18.45
C MET A 523 44.38 13.49 -19.00
N GLN A 524 45.67 13.62 -18.82
CA GLN A 524 46.63 12.60 -19.32
C GLN A 524 46.48 11.28 -18.57
N LEU A 525 46.32 11.34 -17.25
CA LEU A 525 46.08 10.15 -16.43
C LEU A 525 44.75 9.52 -16.77
N PHE A 526 43.73 10.34 -16.92
CA PHE A 526 42.40 9.92 -17.30
C PHE A 526 42.37 9.21 -18.67
N LYS A 527 43.00 9.78 -19.72
CA LYS A 527 43.12 9.12 -21.03
C LYS A 527 43.71 7.72 -20.90
N LYS A 528 44.78 7.56 -20.08
CA LYS A 528 45.39 6.24 -19.83
C LYS A 528 44.44 5.27 -19.12
N GLN A 529 43.72 5.74 -18.10
CA GLN A 529 42.77 4.93 -17.35
C GLN A 529 41.59 4.51 -18.21
N TYR A 530 41.07 5.43 -19.04
CA TYR A 530 40.00 5.17 -20.00
C TYR A 530 40.35 4.06 -20.98
N ILE A 531 41.53 4.18 -21.64
CA ILE A 531 42.02 3.15 -22.58
C ILE A 531 42.22 1.82 -21.86
N SER A 532 42.88 1.82 -20.71
CA SER A 532 43.15 0.60 -19.95
C SER A 532 41.83 -0.09 -19.48
N GLY A 533 40.86 0.67 -19.01
CA GLY A 533 39.55 0.14 -18.57
C GLY A 533 38.76 -0.52 -19.72
N LYS A 534 38.67 0.17 -20.87
CA LYS A 534 37.98 -0.37 -22.06
C LYS A 534 38.69 -1.60 -22.63
N LEU A 535 40.04 -1.63 -22.62
CA LEU A 535 40.82 -2.80 -23.05
C LEU A 535 40.63 -4.00 -22.11
N ASN A 536 40.60 -3.79 -20.79
CA ASN A 536 40.35 -4.84 -19.83
C ASN A 536 38.93 -5.43 -20.00
N ASN A 537 37.93 -4.61 -20.26
CA ASN A 537 36.58 -5.06 -20.54
C ASN A 537 36.51 -5.87 -21.83
N SER A 538 37.21 -5.47 -22.89
CA SER A 538 37.30 -6.20 -24.15
C SER A 538 38.00 -7.57 -23.98
N LEU A 539 39.08 -7.63 -23.23
CA LEU A 539 39.74 -8.87 -22.84
C LEU A 539 38.84 -9.79 -22.02
N ALA A 540 38.16 -9.24 -21.01
CA ALA A 540 37.24 -9.98 -20.16
C ALA A 540 36.06 -10.54 -20.98
N SER A 541 35.57 -9.82 -21.98
CA SER A 541 34.49 -10.31 -22.86
C SER A 541 34.96 -11.47 -23.77
N LEU A 542 36.16 -11.39 -24.28
CA LEU A 542 36.80 -12.48 -25.03
C LEU A 542 36.97 -13.76 -24.20
N ILE A 543 37.39 -13.60 -22.95
CA ILE A 543 37.55 -14.73 -22.02
C ILE A 543 36.17 -15.29 -21.61
N LYS A 544 35.22 -14.43 -21.30
CA LYS A 544 33.84 -14.85 -20.87
C LYS A 544 33.08 -15.55 -21.98
N SER A 545 33.20 -15.16 -23.24
CA SER A 545 32.53 -15.80 -24.37
C SER A 545 32.93 -17.26 -24.54
N ASN A 546 34.12 -17.63 -24.07
CA ASN A 546 34.67 -18.98 -24.16
C ASN A 546 34.57 -19.80 -22.86
N HIS A 547 34.06 -19.25 -21.77
CA HIS A 547 34.03 -19.89 -20.46
C HIS A 547 33.18 -21.19 -20.40
N ARG A 548 32.32 -21.44 -21.37
CA ARG A 548 31.52 -22.66 -21.47
C ARG A 548 32.31 -23.92 -21.87
N TYR A 549 33.58 -23.77 -22.25
CA TYR A 549 34.43 -24.84 -22.75
C TYR A 549 35.63 -25.14 -21.86
N VAL A 550 35.73 -24.53 -20.67
CA VAL A 550 36.78 -24.85 -19.70
C VAL A 550 36.40 -26.15 -18.99
N GLU A 551 36.93 -27.26 -19.51
CA GLU A 551 36.86 -28.55 -18.85
C GLU A 551 38.17 -28.77 -18.06
N LEU A 552 38.06 -29.52 -16.93
CA LEU A 552 39.18 -29.77 -16.02
C LEU A 552 40.17 -30.82 -16.55
N GLU A 553 39.92 -31.39 -17.74
CA GLU A 553 40.87 -32.32 -18.40
C GLU A 553 41.91 -31.55 -19.18
N GLU A 554 43.18 -31.82 -18.91
CA GLU A 554 44.34 -31.09 -19.45
C GLU A 554 44.33 -30.94 -20.97
N GLU A 555 43.93 -32.00 -21.73
CA GLU A 555 43.85 -31.99 -23.18
C GLU A 555 42.77 -31.01 -23.71
N LYS A 556 41.62 -30.94 -23.05
CA LYS A 556 40.52 -30.05 -23.40
C LYS A 556 40.84 -28.60 -22.96
N TYR A 557 41.55 -28.45 -21.86
CA TYR A 557 42.03 -27.14 -21.42
C TYR A 557 43.03 -26.57 -22.41
N MET A 558 43.95 -27.38 -22.93
CA MET A 558 44.90 -26.95 -23.96
C MET A 558 44.20 -26.59 -25.27
N GLN A 559 43.19 -27.34 -25.68
CA GLN A 559 42.36 -26.98 -26.84
C GLN A 559 41.59 -25.65 -26.63
N TYR A 560 41.16 -25.35 -25.42
CA TYR A 560 40.56 -24.06 -25.07
C TYR A 560 41.58 -22.91 -25.18
N ILE A 561 42.81 -23.09 -24.66
CA ILE A 561 43.90 -22.14 -24.80
C ILE A 561 44.23 -21.90 -26.28
N ASP A 562 44.33 -22.96 -27.07
CA ASP A 562 44.57 -22.87 -28.51
C ASP A 562 43.48 -22.10 -29.27
N GLN A 563 42.19 -22.22 -28.81
CA GLN A 563 41.10 -21.44 -29.36
C GLN A 563 41.18 -19.95 -28.97
N LEU A 564 41.58 -19.64 -27.71
CA LEU A 564 41.79 -18.27 -27.25
C LEU A 564 42.93 -17.55 -28.04
N ILE A 565 43.95 -18.29 -28.39
CA ILE A 565 45.17 -17.76 -29.09
C ILE A 565 44.96 -17.75 -30.61
N LYS A 566 43.83 -18.22 -31.14
CA LYS A 566 43.56 -18.18 -32.60
C LYS A 566 43.74 -16.77 -33.13
N ARG A 567 44.43 -16.70 -34.30
CA ARG A 567 44.78 -15.44 -34.96
C ARG A 567 43.56 -14.52 -35.15
N GLU A 568 42.41 -15.06 -35.44
CA GLU A 568 41.16 -14.33 -35.59
C GLU A 568 40.71 -13.59 -34.29
N ASN A 569 40.91 -14.18 -33.12
CA ASN A 569 40.59 -13.55 -31.83
C ASN A 569 41.62 -12.47 -31.47
N ILE A 570 42.87 -12.70 -31.81
CA ILE A 570 43.95 -11.72 -31.63
C ILE A 570 43.73 -10.54 -32.57
N ASP A 571 43.40 -10.79 -33.84
CA ASP A 571 43.16 -9.74 -34.84
C ASP A 571 41.94 -8.89 -34.45
N LYS A 572 40.85 -9.51 -33.97
CA LYS A 572 39.69 -8.79 -33.41
C LYS A 572 40.06 -7.92 -32.19
N PHE A 573 40.88 -8.44 -31.28
CA PHE A 573 41.30 -7.69 -30.11
C PHE A 573 42.20 -6.49 -30.52
N ILE A 574 43.10 -6.68 -31.51
CA ILE A 574 43.93 -5.59 -32.06
C ILE A 574 43.06 -4.52 -32.71
N GLU A 575 42.04 -4.92 -33.47
CA GLU A 575 41.14 -3.98 -34.13
C GLU A 575 40.30 -3.19 -33.09
N GLN A 576 39.76 -3.88 -32.09
CA GLN A 576 39.06 -3.23 -30.97
C GLN A 576 40.00 -2.28 -30.20
N SER A 577 41.24 -2.70 -29.96
CA SER A 577 42.22 -1.86 -29.25
C SER A 577 42.53 -0.57 -30.00
N LYS A 578 42.72 -0.68 -31.35
CA LYS A 578 42.88 0.49 -32.21
C LYS A 578 41.67 1.41 -32.19
N LYS A 579 40.48 0.83 -32.22
CA LYS A 579 39.24 1.61 -32.14
C LYS A 579 39.14 2.35 -30.80
N VAL A 580 39.36 1.68 -29.67
CA VAL A 580 39.37 2.32 -28.33
C VAL A 580 40.36 3.45 -28.23
N TYR A 581 41.55 3.27 -28.76
CA TYR A 581 42.56 4.32 -28.80
C TYR A 581 42.13 5.52 -29.65
N ASN A 582 41.62 5.28 -30.86
CA ASN A 582 41.15 6.33 -31.76
C ASN A 582 39.95 7.08 -31.17
N ASP A 583 38.99 6.36 -30.57
CA ASP A 583 37.85 6.94 -29.89
C ASP A 583 38.28 7.83 -28.71
N CYS A 584 39.27 7.39 -27.92
CA CYS A 584 39.82 8.19 -26.83
C CYS A 584 40.49 9.46 -27.36
N MET A 585 41.34 9.36 -28.39
CA MET A 585 42.06 10.52 -28.96
C MET A 585 41.09 11.49 -29.66
N SER A 586 40.00 11.02 -30.25
CA SER A 586 38.97 11.86 -30.85
C SER A 586 38.08 12.54 -29.78
N ASN A 587 37.61 11.77 -28.81
CA ASN A 587 36.71 12.29 -27.79
C ASN A 587 37.40 13.27 -26.83
N PHE A 588 38.71 13.08 -26.60
CA PHE A 588 39.51 13.88 -25.67
C PHE A 588 40.69 14.54 -26.37
N SER A 589 40.47 15.04 -27.62
CA SER A 589 41.53 15.81 -28.32
C SER A 589 41.90 17.07 -27.52
N ASP A 590 43.13 17.52 -27.66
CA ASP A 590 43.60 18.67 -26.88
C ASP A 590 42.78 19.94 -27.17
N GLU A 591 42.34 20.13 -28.40
CA GLU A 591 41.46 21.24 -28.80
C GLU A 591 40.08 21.15 -28.12
N ARG A 592 39.50 19.95 -28.04
CA ARG A 592 38.23 19.72 -27.38
C ARG A 592 38.36 19.86 -25.87
N VAL A 593 39.44 19.35 -25.29
CA VAL A 593 39.71 19.51 -23.85
C VAL A 593 39.88 20.97 -23.50
N GLU A 594 40.54 21.77 -24.31
CA GLU A 594 40.73 23.19 -24.04
C GLU A 594 39.43 24.00 -24.10
N ARG A 595 38.49 23.61 -24.97
CA ARG A 595 37.21 24.27 -25.15
C ARG A 595 36.17 23.80 -24.14
N ASP A 596 36.04 22.48 -23.97
CA ASP A 596 34.89 21.83 -23.27
C ASP A 596 35.31 21.18 -21.94
N TRP A 597 36.47 21.59 -21.36
CA TRP A 597 37.08 20.95 -20.19
C TRP A 597 36.12 20.75 -19.00
N ILE A 598 35.17 21.67 -18.75
CA ILE A 598 34.22 21.57 -17.67
C ILE A 598 33.33 20.32 -17.84
N SER A 599 32.97 19.99 -19.08
CA SER A 599 32.04 18.90 -19.36
C SER A 599 32.69 17.53 -19.53
N ILE A 600 33.94 17.48 -19.98
CA ILE A 600 34.61 16.24 -20.39
C ILE A 600 35.73 15.77 -19.45
N CYS A 601 36.16 16.60 -18.50
CA CYS A 601 37.19 16.22 -17.55
C CYS A 601 36.68 15.25 -16.48
N PRO A 602 37.58 14.50 -15.81
CA PRO A 602 37.19 13.66 -14.67
C PRO A 602 36.83 14.55 -13.46
N GLY A 603 35.53 14.84 -13.32
CA GLY A 603 35.00 15.86 -12.41
C GLY A 603 35.41 15.67 -10.97
N LYS A 604 35.37 14.44 -10.50
CA LYS A 604 35.76 14.09 -9.12
C LYS A 604 37.22 14.42 -8.81
N GLN A 605 38.15 14.07 -9.71
CA GLN A 605 39.55 14.36 -9.52
C GLN A 605 39.83 15.87 -9.61
N VAL A 606 39.17 16.56 -10.54
CA VAL A 606 39.30 18.02 -10.70
C VAL A 606 38.81 18.77 -9.48
N VAL A 607 37.61 18.44 -8.97
CA VAL A 607 37.06 19.05 -7.76
C VAL A 607 37.99 18.84 -6.58
N ASN A 608 38.45 17.61 -6.35
CA ASN A 608 39.35 17.30 -5.23
C ASN A 608 40.66 18.05 -5.31
N MET A 609 41.26 18.13 -6.51
CA MET A 609 42.54 18.83 -6.73
C MET A 609 42.37 20.34 -6.54
N ALA A 610 41.32 20.93 -7.09
CA ALA A 610 41.03 22.35 -6.92
C ALA A 610 40.77 22.72 -5.47
N LEU A 611 40.00 21.87 -4.72
CA LEU A 611 39.83 22.06 -3.26
C LEU A 611 41.19 22.06 -2.54
N GLY A 612 42.10 21.14 -2.90
CA GLY A 612 43.44 21.07 -2.30
C GLY A 612 44.30 22.31 -2.58
N LYS A 613 44.03 23.05 -3.64
CA LYS A 613 44.73 24.28 -3.99
C LYS A 613 44.12 25.55 -3.38
N ILE A 614 42.80 25.62 -3.36
CA ILE A 614 42.06 26.83 -2.98
C ILE A 614 41.77 26.90 -1.46
N ALA A 615 41.34 25.79 -0.84
CA ALA A 615 40.97 25.77 0.57
C ALA A 615 42.13 26.19 1.53
N PRO A 616 43.41 25.77 1.32
CA PRO A 616 44.51 26.22 2.16
C PRO A 616 44.73 27.73 2.10
N LYS A 617 44.52 28.34 0.93
CA LYS A 617 44.65 29.81 0.77
C LYS A 617 43.57 30.58 1.51
N LEU A 618 42.40 29.95 1.69
CA LEU A 618 41.29 30.49 2.46
C LEU A 618 41.41 30.19 3.97
N GLY A 619 42.42 29.45 4.39
CA GLY A 619 42.56 29.03 5.78
C GLY A 619 41.44 28.06 6.24
N VAL A 620 40.78 27.35 5.31
CA VAL A 620 39.67 26.43 5.61
C VAL A 620 40.00 25.00 5.19
N THR A 621 39.24 24.03 5.66
CA THR A 621 39.35 22.64 5.21
C THR A 621 38.67 22.46 3.85
N ASN A 622 39.19 21.49 3.05
CA ASN A 622 38.56 21.10 1.77
C ASN A 622 37.08 20.80 1.92
N ARG A 623 36.70 20.13 3.02
CA ARG A 623 35.28 19.78 3.31
C ARG A 623 34.43 21.03 3.50
N ARG A 624 34.91 22.03 4.23
CA ARG A 624 34.17 23.26 4.46
C ARG A 624 33.94 24.05 3.17
N LEU A 625 34.94 24.14 2.32
CA LEU A 625 34.81 24.78 1.00
C LEU A 625 33.82 24.00 0.10
N LEU A 626 33.94 22.68 0.06
CA LEU A 626 33.00 21.84 -0.69
C LEU A 626 31.57 21.95 -0.21
N ASP A 627 31.35 21.98 1.10
CA ASP A 627 30.01 22.13 1.68
C ASP A 627 29.40 23.50 1.32
N GLU A 628 30.21 24.58 1.26
CA GLU A 628 29.74 25.90 0.85
C GLU A 628 29.42 25.91 -0.67
N ILE A 629 30.27 25.33 -1.52
CA ILE A 629 30.03 25.17 -2.97
C ILE A 629 28.72 24.42 -3.19
N LYS A 630 28.51 23.29 -2.53
CA LYS A 630 27.26 22.52 -2.59
C LYS A 630 26.06 23.35 -2.13
N SER A 631 26.20 24.10 -1.05
CA SER A 631 25.12 24.94 -0.49
C SER A 631 24.68 26.03 -1.46
N ILE A 632 25.62 26.65 -2.17
CA ILE A 632 25.34 27.68 -3.19
C ILE A 632 24.74 27.00 -4.44
N SER A 633 25.34 25.90 -4.92
CA SER A 633 24.85 25.15 -6.08
C SER A 633 23.40 24.72 -5.95
N TYR A 634 22.97 24.35 -4.74
CA TYR A 634 21.57 23.98 -4.47
C TYR A 634 20.57 25.13 -4.48
N LYS A 635 21.02 26.37 -4.30
CA LYS A 635 20.14 27.53 -4.15
C LYS A 635 20.10 28.42 -5.39
N LYS A 636 21.21 28.46 -6.13
CA LYS A 636 21.38 29.35 -7.28
C LYS A 636 20.70 28.75 -8.49
N THR A 637 19.64 29.38 -8.97
CA THR A 637 18.81 28.89 -10.11
C THR A 637 19.56 28.73 -11.42
N SER A 638 20.67 29.44 -11.62
CA SER A 638 21.55 29.33 -12.79
C SER A 638 22.59 28.20 -12.64
N SER A 639 22.62 27.48 -11.51
CA SER A 639 23.57 26.40 -11.30
C SER A 639 23.21 25.18 -12.16
N PRO A 640 24.18 24.56 -12.84
CA PRO A 640 23.94 23.32 -13.58
C PRO A 640 23.36 22.21 -12.71
N LEU A 641 23.80 22.09 -11.46
CA LEU A 641 23.27 21.12 -10.52
C LEU A 641 21.79 21.39 -10.17
N TYR A 642 21.43 22.65 -9.98
CA TYR A 642 20.03 23.03 -9.71
C TYR A 642 19.11 22.68 -10.90
N GLU A 643 19.54 22.96 -12.11
CA GLU A 643 18.79 22.63 -13.33
C GLU A 643 18.59 21.11 -13.47
N LEU A 644 19.65 20.33 -13.27
CA LEU A 644 19.55 18.86 -13.28
C LEU A 644 18.53 18.36 -12.25
N MET A 645 18.59 18.88 -11.03
CA MET A 645 17.66 18.50 -9.96
C MET A 645 16.22 18.88 -10.29
N LYS A 646 16.00 20.01 -10.94
CA LYS A 646 14.66 20.42 -11.41
C LYS A 646 14.12 19.45 -12.47
N ILE A 647 14.96 18.98 -13.39
CA ILE A 647 14.59 17.99 -14.41
C ILE A 647 14.20 16.67 -13.73
N ILE A 648 15.00 16.21 -12.77
CA ILE A 648 14.70 14.98 -12.00
C ILE A 648 13.35 15.10 -11.27
N ASP A 649 13.12 16.21 -10.57
CA ASP A 649 11.86 16.43 -9.83
C ASP A 649 10.65 16.49 -10.77
N GLN A 650 10.79 17.12 -11.94
CA GLN A 650 9.73 17.19 -12.94
C GLN A 650 9.38 15.82 -13.55
N ARG A 651 10.36 14.98 -13.82
CA ARG A 651 10.14 13.65 -14.40
C ARG A 651 9.58 12.65 -13.39
N LEU A 652 9.89 12.83 -12.10
CA LEU A 652 9.37 12.00 -11.03
C LEU A 652 8.02 12.47 -10.48
N LYS A 653 7.55 13.67 -10.82
CA LYS A 653 6.19 14.14 -10.52
C LYS A 653 5.17 13.49 -11.43
#